data_f9ee53017240706ba6a193ff8e435efc
#
_entry.id   f9ee53017240706ba6a193ff8e435efc
#
_cell.length_a   1.000
_cell.length_b   1.000
_cell.length_c   1.000
_cell.angle_alpha   90.00
_cell.angle_beta   90.00
_cell.angle_gamma   90.00
#
_symmetry.space_group_name_H-M   'P 1'
#
loop_
_entity.id
_entity.type
_entity.pdbx_description
1 polymer ?
#
loop_
_entity_poly.entity_id
_entity_poly.type
_entity_poly.pdbx_seq_one_letter_code
_entity_poly.pdbx_strand_id
1 'polypeptide(L)'
;MHKHRHLMAGAALAALAWAPAALAQDSGQAPVDEMFSGGIIVTATKREQTLQDVPVAVTVTTAETIERAQIRDLKDLQSVVPSLRVNQLQSSANTNFYIRGFGNGANNAGIEPSVGLFIDGVYRSRSAAMIADFPDVERIEVLRGPQSTLFGKNASAGVISIVTKKPEFRFGGNVEASYGNYDAMVLKGRVTGPISDTLAVSLAGGLNKRDGIVKDLATGDSTNQRDRWFARGQVLFDNNDNLQVRLIGDYGKIDENCCAVVNLRQALPTAAIFAVGGAVNLPPEKYDDIAYYNFESSNKIENWGFSGQLDYDLGAAQITSITAYRRTNSLTNQDSDFSSADLLGRNWQDLRIKTFTQELRASFDIGDRLHGLLGGYYFNEKIDQNNEVFWGDDARPYANLLVQSLSNGALSIPMLESTFGALEGDPTKYAGQFFLSGTGLTEAYALKNEAFSLFGQLDFEVAPGLTITGGINYTHDKKRFATNTTSNDVFAGIDLDSPAYAPFRQQLLLGGALQSVGIDPTNPAQVYAFATNPTTAPIYQQLVGFATANASNPAANPLSPLRALQYFPPFMNVPNAVEPGRVSDGDFSYTARVAWDMTPTLNVYAAVATGYKAASINLSRDSRPTPADLVQLRAQGLAVTNLTAGSRYADAENSTVYEAGLKGNWGLVSANVAVFKQVIKGFQSNIFTGSGFFLANAGKQSAFGIEFEGSAKPVEPLTLTLAMTYLDAKYDTFQLSAFGDLSGTRPAGASPLSVTFGAEFVQPVGNNGDRVILRGDYHYEMPFKLVEGLPGLVQRDSLGNVTDVSAALAAAREFKQDINDVNASLTYSMANGLDLSVWGRNLLNDRTILQIFDSPAQPGSISGYPNQPRTYGVAARYRF
;
A
#
# COMPACT_ATOMS: atom_id res chain seq x y z
N MET A 1 9.21 -8.52 -34.79
CA MET A 1 9.42 -7.09 -34.49
C MET A 1 10.73 -6.82 -33.76
N HIS A 2 11.84 -7.44 -34.17
CA HIS A 2 13.14 -7.38 -33.44
C HIS A 2 14.22 -6.47 -34.06
N LYS A 3 13.92 -5.70 -35.10
CA LYS A 3 14.96 -4.97 -35.86
C LYS A 3 15.06 -3.46 -35.58
N HIS A 4 14.24 -2.87 -34.72
CA HIS A 4 14.32 -1.42 -34.42
C HIS A 4 14.89 -1.06 -33.03
N ARG A 5 15.27 -2.05 -32.21
CA ARG A 5 15.80 -1.79 -30.84
C ARG A 5 17.24 -1.29 -30.79
N HIS A 6 18.06 -1.53 -31.82
CA HIS A 6 19.48 -1.17 -31.81
C HIS A 6 19.81 0.25 -32.31
N LEU A 7 18.85 0.95 -32.94
CA LEU A 7 19.13 2.29 -33.46
C LEU A 7 19.03 3.41 -32.42
N MET A 8 18.31 3.23 -31.34
CA MET A 8 18.18 4.28 -30.30
C MET A 8 19.35 4.29 -29.29
N ALA A 9 20.01 3.17 -29.06
CA ALA A 9 21.21 3.12 -28.22
C ALA A 9 22.43 3.81 -28.88
N GLY A 10 22.50 3.76 -30.20
CA GLY A 10 23.54 4.44 -30.96
C GLY A 10 23.40 5.97 -31.00
N ALA A 11 22.19 6.49 -31.00
CA ALA A 11 21.92 7.93 -31.01
C ALA A 11 22.23 8.61 -29.65
N ALA A 12 22.02 7.90 -28.52
CA ALA A 12 22.36 8.43 -27.21
C ALA A 12 23.86 8.51 -26.96
N LEU A 13 24.64 7.57 -27.48
CA LEU A 13 26.12 7.61 -27.42
C LEU A 13 26.71 8.67 -28.36
N ALA A 14 26.06 8.95 -29.49
CA ALA A 14 26.51 9.98 -30.42
C ALA A 14 26.24 11.40 -29.92
N ALA A 15 25.22 11.61 -29.11
CA ALA A 15 24.92 12.90 -28.49
C ALA A 15 25.93 13.27 -27.39
N LEU A 16 26.53 12.28 -26.73
CA LEU A 16 27.62 12.49 -25.75
C LEU A 16 28.97 12.92 -26.38
N ALA A 17 29.15 12.69 -27.68
CA ALA A 17 30.42 13.01 -28.39
C ALA A 17 30.48 14.43 -28.94
N TRP A 18 29.40 15.22 -28.89
CA TRP A 18 29.30 16.56 -29.48
C TRP A 18 28.99 17.69 -28.48
N ALA A 19 29.28 17.52 -27.19
CA ALA A 19 29.26 18.63 -26.27
C ALA A 19 30.55 19.46 -26.41
N PRO A 20 30.48 20.75 -26.71
CA PRO A 20 31.68 21.58 -26.69
C PRO A 20 32.23 21.65 -25.26
N ALA A 21 33.52 21.36 -25.10
CA ALA A 21 34.22 21.53 -23.83
C ALA A 21 34.22 23.02 -23.43
N ALA A 22 33.16 23.44 -22.72
CA ALA A 22 33.18 24.70 -21.98
C ALA A 22 34.10 24.47 -20.77
N LEU A 23 35.24 25.13 -20.75
CA LEU A 23 36.18 25.16 -19.64
C LEU A 23 35.45 25.77 -18.43
N ALA A 24 34.90 24.92 -17.56
CA ALA A 24 34.48 25.31 -16.24
C ALA A 24 35.75 25.52 -15.40
N GLN A 25 36.05 26.77 -15.06
CA GLN A 25 37.00 27.08 -14.01
C GLN A 25 36.38 26.69 -12.68
N ASP A 26 36.83 25.59 -12.15
CA ASP A 26 36.42 25.08 -10.84
C ASP A 26 37.04 25.94 -9.73
N SER A 27 36.23 26.50 -8.90
CA SER A 27 36.59 26.89 -7.55
C SER A 27 36.50 25.63 -6.71
N GLY A 28 37.59 24.90 -6.58
CA GLY A 28 37.71 23.66 -5.83
C GLY A 28 37.37 23.84 -4.33
N GLN A 29 36.12 23.80 -3.96
CA GLN A 29 35.71 23.37 -2.65
C GLN A 29 35.35 21.87 -2.77
N ALA A 30 36.13 21.03 -2.08
CA ALA A 30 35.73 19.66 -1.82
C ALA A 30 34.30 19.69 -1.23
N PRO A 31 33.37 18.82 -1.65
CA PRO A 31 32.07 18.77 -1.03
C PRO A 31 32.27 18.59 0.48
N VAL A 32 31.88 19.59 1.24
CA VAL A 32 31.82 19.51 2.69
C VAL A 32 30.83 18.40 2.96
N ASP A 33 31.22 17.41 3.76
CA ASP A 33 30.36 16.30 4.13
C ASP A 33 29.19 16.87 4.94
N GLU A 34 28.07 17.19 4.28
CA GLU A 34 26.94 17.90 4.87
C GLU A 34 26.41 17.19 6.11
N MET A 35 26.59 15.86 6.16
CA MET A 35 26.18 15.04 7.31
C MET A 35 26.95 15.40 8.60
N PHE A 36 28.19 15.86 8.48
CA PHE A 36 29.04 16.25 9.63
C PHE A 36 29.13 17.76 9.84
N SER A 37 28.74 18.55 8.86
CA SER A 37 28.80 20.03 8.94
C SER A 37 27.62 20.67 9.70
N GLY A 38 26.61 19.89 10.09
CA GLY A 38 25.36 20.41 10.70
C GLY A 38 24.45 21.17 9.75
N GLY A 39 24.79 21.19 8.44
CA GLY A 39 24.14 22.04 7.44
C GLY A 39 22.96 21.42 6.71
N ILE A 40 22.50 20.21 7.06
CA ILE A 40 21.32 19.60 6.42
C ILE A 40 20.08 20.44 6.77
N ILE A 41 19.55 21.15 5.76
CA ILE A 41 18.33 21.93 5.90
C ILE A 41 17.12 21.00 5.70
N VAL A 42 16.12 21.13 6.55
CA VAL A 42 14.85 20.42 6.50
C VAL A 42 13.67 21.40 6.52
N THR A 43 12.55 20.95 5.97
CA THR A 43 11.29 21.73 5.96
C THR A 43 10.20 21.04 6.78
N ALA A 44 10.59 20.17 7.69
CA ALA A 44 9.72 19.38 8.56
C ALA A 44 8.68 20.19 9.35
N THR A 45 9.02 21.43 9.70
CA THR A 45 8.13 22.37 10.42
C THR A 45 7.48 23.42 9.51
N LYS A 46 7.50 23.19 8.19
CA LYS A 46 7.08 24.17 7.16
C LYS A 46 7.91 25.46 7.16
N ARG A 47 9.07 25.44 7.79
CA ARG A 47 10.15 26.43 7.78
C ARG A 47 11.46 25.73 7.50
N GLU A 48 12.39 26.45 6.90
CA GLU A 48 13.77 25.94 6.74
C GLU A 48 14.49 26.03 8.08
N GLN A 49 14.95 24.89 8.55
CA GLN A 49 15.71 24.74 9.80
C GLN A 49 16.81 23.70 9.59
N THR A 50 17.87 23.73 10.39
CA THR A 50 18.85 22.65 10.35
C THR A 50 18.27 21.38 10.98
N LEU A 51 18.71 20.22 10.53
CA LEU A 51 18.30 18.94 11.09
C LEU A 51 18.54 18.86 12.61
N GLN A 52 19.59 19.53 13.09
CA GLN A 52 19.96 19.63 14.49
C GLN A 52 18.91 20.35 15.33
N ASP A 53 18.37 21.45 14.78
CA ASP A 53 17.50 22.37 15.54
C ASP A 53 16.04 21.93 15.52
N VAL A 54 15.65 21.04 14.60
CA VAL A 54 14.26 20.58 14.49
C VAL A 54 13.91 19.61 15.62
N PRO A 55 13.02 19.96 16.56
CA PRO A 55 12.67 19.12 17.71
C PRO A 55 11.62 18.06 17.35
N VAL A 56 11.91 17.25 16.34
CA VAL A 56 11.08 16.15 15.83
C VAL A 56 11.99 15.02 15.36
N ALA A 57 11.56 13.77 15.53
CA ALA A 57 12.23 12.65 14.92
C ALA A 57 12.05 12.69 13.40
N VAL A 58 13.11 12.97 12.65
CA VAL A 58 13.12 13.05 11.21
C VAL A 58 14.38 12.40 10.64
N THR A 59 14.20 11.58 9.61
CA THR A 59 15.31 11.05 8.79
C THR A 59 15.39 11.82 7.49
N VAL A 60 16.58 12.21 7.08
CA VAL A 60 16.83 12.88 5.81
C VAL A 60 17.69 12.00 4.93
N THR A 61 17.20 11.71 3.73
CA THR A 61 17.95 11.01 2.69
C THR A 61 18.30 12.04 1.60
N THR A 62 19.58 12.39 1.50
CA THR A 62 20.06 13.39 0.54
C THR A 62 20.12 12.83 -0.87
N ALA A 63 20.20 13.72 -1.89
CA ALA A 63 20.41 13.35 -3.29
C ALA A 63 21.63 12.42 -3.46
N GLU A 64 22.71 12.72 -2.77
CA GLU A 64 23.94 11.93 -2.81
C GLU A 64 23.75 10.50 -2.28
N THR A 65 23.04 10.35 -1.15
CA THR A 65 22.66 9.03 -0.61
C THR A 65 21.75 8.27 -1.57
N ILE A 66 20.74 8.94 -2.17
CA ILE A 66 19.84 8.36 -3.16
C ILE A 66 20.63 7.80 -4.34
N GLU A 67 21.59 8.59 -4.84
CA GLU A 67 22.42 8.23 -5.98
C GLU A 67 23.38 7.07 -5.68
N ARG A 68 24.09 7.15 -4.54
CA ARG A 68 25.11 6.15 -4.14
C ARG A 68 24.51 4.82 -3.69
N ALA A 69 23.37 4.85 -3.00
CA ALA A 69 22.62 3.65 -2.59
C ALA A 69 21.69 3.12 -3.68
N GLN A 70 21.69 3.73 -4.89
CA GLN A 70 20.84 3.34 -6.02
C GLN A 70 19.35 3.26 -5.67
N ILE A 71 18.86 4.21 -4.86
CA ILE A 71 17.44 4.34 -4.49
C ILE A 71 16.70 4.93 -5.69
N ARG A 72 15.77 4.17 -6.27
CA ARG A 72 15.08 4.53 -7.52
C ARG A 72 13.66 4.99 -7.29
N ASP A 73 12.99 4.43 -6.28
CA ASP A 73 11.63 4.75 -5.90
C ASP A 73 11.45 4.67 -4.37
N LEU A 74 10.22 4.97 -3.89
CA LEU A 74 9.90 4.95 -2.47
C LEU A 74 10.02 3.55 -1.83
N LYS A 75 9.91 2.48 -2.60
CA LYS A 75 10.09 1.12 -2.08
C LYS A 75 11.53 0.88 -1.66
N ASP A 76 12.48 1.43 -2.41
CA ASP A 76 13.90 1.30 -2.11
C ASP A 76 14.29 2.07 -0.84
N LEU A 77 13.56 3.15 -0.50
CA LEU A 77 13.85 4.02 0.64
C LEU A 77 13.86 3.27 1.99
N GLN A 78 13.08 2.20 2.13
CA GLN A 78 13.04 1.39 3.35
C GLN A 78 14.40 0.77 3.70
N SER A 79 15.30 0.55 2.72
CA SER A 79 16.63 0.00 2.97
C SER A 79 17.55 0.96 3.76
N VAL A 80 17.24 2.25 3.79
CA VAL A 80 18.02 3.28 4.50
C VAL A 80 17.24 3.96 5.63
N VAL A 81 15.91 3.71 5.76
CA VAL A 81 15.05 4.28 6.80
C VAL A 81 14.35 3.15 7.57
N PRO A 82 14.93 2.63 8.65
CA PRO A 82 14.44 1.41 9.33
C PRO A 82 13.07 1.56 10.02
N SER A 83 12.60 2.78 10.26
CA SER A 83 11.24 3.04 10.78
C SER A 83 10.15 3.01 9.70
N LEU A 84 10.56 3.06 8.41
CA LEU A 84 9.66 3.07 7.25
C LEU A 84 9.56 1.67 6.66
N ARG A 85 8.35 1.21 6.42
CA ARG A 85 8.05 0.02 5.64
C ARG A 85 7.16 0.38 4.46
N VAL A 86 7.47 -0.19 3.30
CA VAL A 86 6.74 0.01 2.05
C VAL A 86 6.26 -1.33 1.50
N ASN A 87 4.96 -1.53 1.46
CA ASN A 87 4.34 -2.71 0.90
C ASN A 87 3.66 -2.38 -0.42
N GLN A 88 3.94 -3.16 -1.45
CA GLN A 88 3.28 -3.09 -2.76
C GLN A 88 2.52 -4.39 -3.00
N LEU A 89 1.19 -4.30 -3.18
CA LEU A 89 0.28 -5.42 -3.30
C LEU A 89 -0.46 -5.33 -4.64
N GLN A 90 -0.78 -6.46 -5.28
CA GLN A 90 -1.56 -6.60 -6.53
C GLN A 90 -1.04 -5.77 -7.72
N SER A 91 -0.76 -4.50 -7.55
CA SER A 91 -0.24 -3.60 -8.58
C SER A 91 0.61 -2.50 -7.94
N SER A 92 1.37 -1.77 -8.73
CA SER A 92 2.10 -0.60 -8.25
C SER A 92 1.16 0.51 -7.75
N ALA A 93 -0.11 0.54 -8.20
CA ALA A 93 -1.12 1.46 -7.68
C ALA A 93 -1.48 1.22 -6.21
N ASN A 94 -1.19 0.03 -5.69
CA ASN A 94 -1.54 -0.40 -4.33
C ASN A 94 -0.32 -0.42 -3.42
N THR A 95 0.40 0.68 -3.32
CA THR A 95 1.56 0.84 -2.45
C THR A 95 1.18 1.54 -1.15
N ASN A 96 1.60 0.95 -0.04
CA ASN A 96 1.30 1.41 1.32
C ASN A 96 2.55 1.75 2.09
N PHE A 97 2.44 2.75 2.97
CA PHE A 97 3.51 3.20 3.84
C PHE A 97 3.13 2.98 5.30
N TYR A 98 4.10 2.48 6.06
CA TYR A 98 4.00 2.30 7.50
C TYR A 98 5.17 2.99 8.17
N ILE A 99 4.90 3.75 9.23
CA ILE A 99 5.92 4.37 10.07
C ILE A 99 5.66 3.93 11.51
N ARG A 100 6.70 3.42 12.20
CA ARG A 100 6.59 2.93 13.59
C ARG A 100 5.52 1.82 13.77
N GLY A 101 5.30 1.01 12.71
CA GLY A 101 4.27 -0.03 12.71
C GLY A 101 2.83 0.45 12.51
N PHE A 102 2.63 1.75 12.24
CA PHE A 102 1.32 2.33 11.92
C PHE A 102 1.20 2.61 10.43
N GLY A 103 0.14 2.14 9.86
CA GLY A 103 -0.21 2.23 8.44
C GLY A 103 -1.40 1.34 8.16
N ASN A 104 -1.94 1.39 6.97
CA ASN A 104 -3.07 0.55 6.58
C ASN A 104 -2.95 0.12 5.12
N GLY A 105 -3.59 -1.01 4.78
CA GLY A 105 -3.65 -1.52 3.42
C GLY A 105 -4.39 -0.57 2.49
N ALA A 106 -3.93 -0.43 1.24
CA ALA A 106 -4.42 0.57 0.30
C ALA A 106 -5.03 -0.01 -0.98
N ASN A 107 -5.36 -1.28 -1.03
CA ASN A 107 -6.04 -1.87 -2.20
C ASN A 107 -7.47 -1.34 -2.38
N ASN A 108 -7.77 -0.16 -1.83
CA ASN A 108 -9.08 0.45 -1.83
C ASN A 108 -8.91 1.97 -1.86
N ALA A 109 -9.30 2.60 -2.96
CA ALA A 109 -9.12 4.03 -3.17
C ALA A 109 -9.94 4.92 -2.21
N GLY A 110 -10.90 4.37 -1.50
CA GLY A 110 -11.70 5.09 -0.48
C GLY A 110 -11.05 5.16 0.90
N ILE A 111 -9.95 4.42 1.13
CA ILE A 111 -9.24 4.43 2.41
C ILE A 111 -8.27 5.60 2.46
N GLU A 112 -8.32 6.34 3.58
CA GLU A 112 -7.38 7.42 3.85
C GLU A 112 -6.02 6.85 4.29
N PRO A 113 -4.89 7.43 3.85
CA PRO A 113 -3.57 7.01 4.33
C PRO A 113 -3.33 7.49 5.77
N SER A 114 -2.51 6.74 6.53
CA SER A 114 -2.01 7.18 7.85
C SER A 114 -0.69 7.93 7.74
N VAL A 115 0.03 7.74 6.64
CA VAL A 115 1.28 8.45 6.30
C VAL A 115 1.01 9.40 5.15
N GLY A 116 1.18 10.70 5.38
CA GLY A 116 1.03 11.73 4.35
C GLY A 116 2.22 11.74 3.40
N LEU A 117 1.99 11.77 2.09
CA LEU A 117 3.05 11.97 1.10
C LEU A 117 2.90 13.32 0.44
N PHE A 118 3.99 14.10 0.45
CA PHE A 118 4.08 15.41 -0.20
C PHE A 118 5.25 15.47 -1.17
N ILE A 119 5.06 16.11 -2.30
CA ILE A 119 6.13 16.44 -3.25
C ILE A 119 6.10 17.95 -3.48
N ASP A 120 7.16 18.66 -3.10
CA ASP A 120 7.23 20.13 -3.11
C ASP A 120 6.03 20.80 -2.43
N GLY A 121 5.64 20.30 -1.24
CA GLY A 121 4.50 20.79 -0.48
C GLY A 121 3.13 20.38 -1.02
N VAL A 122 3.04 19.68 -2.16
CA VAL A 122 1.78 19.22 -2.77
C VAL A 122 1.43 17.81 -2.30
N TYR A 123 0.30 17.68 -1.64
CA TYR A 123 -0.20 16.40 -1.10
C TYR A 123 -0.57 15.40 -2.20
N ARG A 124 -0.16 14.14 -2.01
CA ARG A 124 -0.53 12.98 -2.82
C ARG A 124 -1.49 12.10 -2.03
N SER A 125 -2.77 12.18 -2.34
CA SER A 125 -3.84 11.70 -1.46
C SER A 125 -4.08 10.20 -1.45
N ARG A 126 -3.76 9.50 -2.54
CA ARG A 126 -4.07 8.07 -2.72
C ARG A 126 -2.87 7.30 -3.24
N SER A 127 -2.80 6.01 -2.95
CA SER A 127 -1.67 5.15 -3.32
C SER A 127 -1.27 5.26 -4.78
N ALA A 128 -2.23 5.22 -5.71
CA ALA A 128 -1.96 5.37 -7.14
C ALA A 128 -1.34 6.73 -7.51
N ALA A 129 -1.61 7.79 -6.72
CA ALA A 129 -1.02 9.11 -6.88
C ALA A 129 0.37 9.25 -6.22
N MET A 130 0.74 8.30 -5.35
CA MET A 130 1.99 8.31 -4.59
C MET A 130 3.14 7.64 -5.35
N ILE A 131 2.83 6.76 -6.31
CA ILE A 131 3.82 6.01 -7.07
C ILE A 131 4.34 6.84 -8.22
N ALA A 132 5.66 7.05 -8.23
CA ALA A 132 6.43 7.58 -9.34
C ALA A 132 7.90 7.21 -9.15
N ASP A 133 8.66 7.14 -10.24
CA ASP A 133 10.10 7.23 -10.15
C ASP A 133 10.48 8.63 -9.68
N PHE A 134 11.55 8.74 -8.92
CA PHE A 134 11.96 10.02 -8.37
C PHE A 134 12.33 11.01 -9.49
N PRO A 135 11.62 12.14 -9.59
CA PRO A 135 12.13 13.27 -10.35
C PRO A 135 13.41 13.75 -9.67
N ASP A 136 14.09 14.70 -10.25
CA ASP A 136 15.32 15.30 -9.74
C ASP A 136 15.23 15.73 -8.25
N VAL A 137 15.42 14.75 -7.35
CA VAL A 137 15.23 14.91 -5.90
C VAL A 137 16.45 15.62 -5.31
N GLU A 138 16.21 16.59 -4.46
CA GLU A 138 17.19 17.22 -3.59
C GLU A 138 17.36 16.43 -2.30
N ARG A 139 16.22 16.11 -1.65
CA ARG A 139 16.19 15.29 -0.43
C ARG A 139 14.81 14.68 -0.20
N ILE A 140 14.78 13.64 0.62
CA ILE A 140 13.55 13.04 1.14
C ILE A 140 13.61 13.14 2.66
N GLU A 141 12.57 13.73 3.25
CA GLU A 141 12.39 13.86 4.68
C GLU A 141 11.31 12.88 5.14
N VAL A 142 11.61 12.00 6.10
CA VAL A 142 10.64 11.09 6.71
C VAL A 142 10.41 11.54 8.15
N LEU A 143 9.29 12.22 8.37
CA LEU A 143 8.86 12.71 9.68
C LEU A 143 8.08 11.62 10.39
N ARG A 144 8.51 11.25 11.58
CA ARG A 144 7.94 10.15 12.36
C ARG A 144 6.98 10.65 13.43
N GLY A 145 5.94 9.86 13.68
CA GLY A 145 4.86 10.22 14.60
C GLY A 145 3.87 11.23 13.99
N PRO A 146 2.80 11.58 14.73
CA PRO A 146 1.75 12.45 14.25
C PRO A 146 2.25 13.85 13.84
N GLN A 147 1.84 14.30 12.66
CA GLN A 147 2.23 15.60 12.09
C GLN A 147 1.00 16.46 11.71
N SER A 148 -0.19 16.13 12.21
CA SER A 148 -1.43 16.77 11.78
C SER A 148 -1.53 18.24 12.18
N THR A 149 -0.77 18.70 13.17
CA THR A 149 -0.75 20.12 13.57
C THR A 149 -0.36 21.04 12.40
N LEU A 150 0.59 20.62 11.56
CA LEU A 150 1.05 21.42 10.43
C LEU A 150 0.59 20.87 9.07
N PHE A 151 0.39 19.55 8.95
CA PHE A 151 0.06 18.91 7.70
C PHE A 151 -1.42 18.56 7.54
N GLY A 152 -2.24 18.83 8.57
CA GLY A 152 -3.67 18.56 8.54
C GLY A 152 -4.01 17.06 8.66
N LYS A 153 -5.07 16.64 7.97
CA LYS A 153 -5.54 15.24 8.03
C LYS A 153 -4.54 14.26 7.40
N ASN A 154 -4.66 12.99 7.79
CA ASN A 154 -3.96 11.86 7.18
C ASN A 154 -2.43 11.88 7.37
N ALA A 155 -1.99 12.48 8.46
CA ALA A 155 -0.62 12.48 8.95
C ALA A 155 -0.56 11.91 10.39
N SER A 156 -1.37 10.89 10.68
CA SER A 156 -1.51 10.30 12.02
C SER A 156 -0.33 9.40 12.42
N ALA A 157 0.39 8.83 11.44
CA ALA A 157 1.57 8.01 11.66
C ALA A 157 2.88 8.72 11.31
N GLY A 158 2.84 9.65 10.36
CA GLY A 158 3.99 10.40 9.89
C GLY A 158 3.77 11.08 8.54
N VAL A 159 4.85 11.65 8.01
CA VAL A 159 4.87 12.31 6.70
C VAL A 159 6.15 11.94 5.96
N ILE A 160 6.01 11.67 4.65
CA ILE A 160 7.13 11.60 3.70
C ILE A 160 7.06 12.85 2.85
N SER A 161 8.10 13.68 2.92
CA SER A 161 8.23 14.91 2.14
C SER A 161 9.38 14.79 1.16
N ILE A 162 9.08 14.86 -0.13
CA ILE A 162 10.05 14.84 -1.21
C ILE A 162 10.24 16.27 -1.68
N VAL A 163 11.46 16.76 -1.60
CA VAL A 163 11.86 18.08 -2.08
C VAL A 163 12.67 17.90 -3.36
N THR A 164 12.28 18.56 -4.44
CA THR A 164 12.99 18.49 -5.71
C THR A 164 13.87 19.73 -5.90
N LYS A 165 14.97 19.59 -6.65
CA LYS A 165 15.88 20.70 -6.94
C LYS A 165 15.15 21.84 -7.64
N LYS A 166 15.36 23.05 -7.16
CA LYS A 166 14.84 24.27 -7.79
C LYS A 166 15.60 24.59 -9.08
N PRO A 167 15.02 25.34 -10.05
CA PRO A 167 15.78 25.93 -11.13
C PRO A 167 16.92 26.81 -10.61
N GLU A 168 18.06 26.75 -11.28
CA GLU A 168 19.27 27.48 -10.89
C GLU A 168 19.59 28.61 -11.88
N PHE A 169 20.08 29.71 -11.35
CA PHE A 169 20.53 30.88 -12.16
C PHE A 169 21.95 30.68 -12.75
N ARG A 170 22.44 29.45 -12.73
CA ARG A 170 23.64 28.98 -13.40
C ARG A 170 23.29 27.85 -14.34
N PHE A 171 23.82 27.85 -15.57
CA PHE A 171 23.63 26.73 -16.47
C PHE A 171 24.35 25.50 -15.94
N GLY A 172 23.64 24.37 -15.95
CA GLY A 172 24.15 23.12 -15.47
C GLY A 172 23.15 21.98 -15.65
N GLY A 173 23.55 20.78 -15.29
CA GLY A 173 22.69 19.62 -15.39
C GLY A 173 23.38 18.32 -15.05
N ASN A 174 22.60 17.24 -15.20
CA ASN A 174 23.15 15.88 -15.09
C ASN A 174 22.44 14.96 -16.07
N VAL A 175 23.14 13.89 -16.46
CA VAL A 175 22.59 12.77 -17.22
C VAL A 175 23.09 11.49 -16.56
N GLU A 176 22.20 10.53 -16.37
CA GLU A 176 22.51 9.21 -15.85
C GLU A 176 21.99 8.15 -16.82
N ALA A 177 22.84 7.15 -17.15
CA ALA A 177 22.47 5.93 -17.84
C ALA A 177 22.90 4.72 -17.01
N SER A 178 21.99 3.77 -16.78
CA SER A 178 22.28 2.52 -16.07
C SER A 178 21.75 1.34 -16.86
N TYR A 179 22.50 0.23 -16.85
CA TYR A 179 22.11 -1.04 -17.46
C TYR A 179 22.40 -2.19 -16.49
N GLY A 180 21.49 -3.14 -16.38
CA GLY A 180 21.60 -4.25 -15.44
C GLY A 180 20.97 -5.54 -15.95
N ASN A 181 21.00 -6.59 -15.10
CA ASN A 181 20.35 -7.85 -15.42
C ASN A 181 18.82 -7.65 -15.62
N TYR A 182 18.17 -8.61 -16.31
CA TYR A 182 16.80 -8.51 -16.81
C TYR A 182 16.61 -7.36 -17.82
N ASP A 183 17.64 -7.03 -18.60
CA ASP A 183 17.65 -5.91 -19.54
C ASP A 183 17.18 -4.58 -18.91
N ALA A 184 17.49 -4.42 -17.61
CA ALA A 184 17.14 -3.22 -16.86
C ALA A 184 17.90 -2.00 -17.41
N MET A 185 17.17 -1.02 -17.92
CA MET A 185 17.68 0.23 -18.45
C MET A 185 17.07 1.41 -17.74
N VAL A 186 17.89 2.28 -17.19
CA VAL A 186 17.48 3.57 -16.62
C VAL A 186 18.22 4.68 -17.35
N LEU A 187 17.47 5.67 -17.83
CA LEU A 187 17.99 6.91 -18.36
C LEU A 187 17.31 8.06 -17.65
N LYS A 188 18.08 8.95 -17.02
CA LYS A 188 17.58 10.15 -16.36
C LYS A 188 18.40 11.36 -16.76
N GLY A 189 17.78 12.53 -16.76
CA GLY A 189 18.51 13.75 -17.02
C GLY A 189 17.77 14.98 -16.51
N ARG A 190 18.56 15.99 -16.18
CA ARG A 190 18.12 17.33 -15.82
C ARG A 190 19.01 18.35 -16.49
N VAL A 191 18.41 19.43 -16.96
CA VAL A 191 19.08 20.64 -17.37
C VAL A 191 18.43 21.83 -16.70
N THR A 192 19.24 22.79 -16.26
CA THR A 192 18.75 24.02 -15.61
C THR A 192 19.59 25.21 -16.09
N GLY A 193 19.03 26.39 -16.02
CA GLY A 193 19.76 27.60 -16.29
C GLY A 193 18.90 28.86 -16.30
N PRO A 194 19.54 30.03 -16.30
CA PRO A 194 18.88 31.32 -16.37
C PRO A 194 18.31 31.61 -17.76
N ILE A 195 17.12 32.20 -17.80
CA ILE A 195 16.58 32.91 -18.96
C ILE A 195 16.92 34.42 -18.85
N SER A 196 16.94 34.91 -17.60
CA SER A 196 17.38 36.26 -17.23
C SER A 196 17.93 36.24 -15.81
N ASP A 197 18.36 37.38 -15.29
CA ASP A 197 18.87 37.51 -13.92
C ASP A 197 17.80 37.22 -12.85
N THR A 198 16.52 37.23 -13.24
CA THR A 198 15.38 36.98 -12.33
C THR A 198 14.52 35.77 -12.74
N LEU A 199 14.84 35.10 -13.84
CA LEU A 199 14.05 34.00 -14.36
C LEU A 199 14.96 32.81 -14.70
N ALA A 200 14.77 31.69 -13.99
CA ALA A 200 15.46 30.44 -14.27
C ALA A 200 14.45 29.33 -14.63
N VAL A 201 14.91 28.37 -15.41
CA VAL A 201 14.09 27.21 -15.81
C VAL A 201 14.86 25.92 -15.57
N SER A 202 14.12 24.83 -15.37
CA SER A 202 14.67 23.48 -15.42
C SER A 202 13.72 22.51 -16.13
N LEU A 203 14.33 21.54 -16.80
CA LEU A 203 13.64 20.38 -17.38
C LEU A 203 14.31 19.12 -16.86
N ALA A 204 13.50 18.19 -16.37
CA ALA A 204 13.96 16.87 -15.94
C ALA A 204 13.09 15.79 -16.58
N GLY A 205 13.67 14.65 -16.84
CA GLY A 205 12.95 13.51 -17.37
C GLY A 205 13.69 12.20 -17.10
N GLY A 206 12.95 11.10 -17.18
CA GLY A 206 13.54 9.78 -16.98
C GLY A 206 12.73 8.67 -17.63
N LEU A 207 13.44 7.60 -17.93
CA LEU A 207 12.94 6.34 -18.45
C LEU A 207 13.50 5.22 -17.56
N ASN A 208 12.66 4.27 -17.15
CA ASN A 208 13.04 3.11 -16.36
C ASN A 208 12.32 1.88 -16.92
N LYS A 209 13.07 1.03 -17.61
CA LYS A 209 12.58 -0.20 -18.23
C LYS A 209 13.32 -1.40 -17.69
N ARG A 210 12.64 -2.51 -17.54
CA ARG A 210 13.20 -3.80 -17.17
C ARG A 210 12.25 -4.91 -17.61
N ASP A 211 12.80 -6.00 -18.12
CA ASP A 211 12.01 -7.20 -18.42
C ASP A 211 11.43 -7.83 -17.13
N GLY A 212 10.40 -8.65 -17.30
CA GLY A 212 9.78 -9.38 -16.17
C GLY A 212 10.79 -10.33 -15.52
N ILE A 213 10.69 -10.41 -14.19
CA ILE A 213 11.57 -11.26 -13.38
C ILE A 213 10.97 -12.64 -13.06
N VAL A 214 9.69 -12.82 -13.32
CA VAL A 214 8.99 -14.08 -13.11
C VAL A 214 8.43 -14.56 -14.44
N LYS A 215 8.77 -15.81 -14.81
CA LYS A 215 8.30 -16.40 -16.07
C LYS A 215 6.94 -17.06 -15.88
N ASP A 216 5.99 -16.68 -16.70
CA ASP A 216 4.72 -17.38 -16.79
C ASP A 216 4.86 -18.59 -17.72
N LEU A 217 4.66 -19.79 -17.17
CA LEU A 217 4.82 -21.04 -17.92
C LEU A 217 3.59 -21.39 -18.77
N ALA A 218 2.45 -20.79 -18.53
CA ALA A 218 1.23 -21.03 -19.29
C ALA A 218 1.13 -20.12 -20.53
N THR A 219 1.35 -18.81 -20.36
CA THR A 219 1.32 -17.86 -21.48
C THR A 219 2.65 -17.76 -22.23
N GLY A 220 3.77 -18.09 -21.57
CA GLY A 220 5.11 -17.93 -22.10
C GLY A 220 5.72 -16.56 -21.92
N ASP A 221 4.98 -15.61 -21.35
CA ASP A 221 5.41 -14.25 -21.06
C ASP A 221 6.22 -14.15 -19.76
N SER A 222 6.59 -12.93 -19.37
CA SER A 222 7.21 -12.68 -18.06
C SER A 222 6.48 -11.54 -17.35
N THR A 223 6.27 -11.69 -16.05
CA THR A 223 5.58 -10.70 -15.22
C THR A 223 6.52 -10.00 -14.24
N ASN A 224 6.05 -8.94 -13.58
CA ASN A 224 6.84 -8.02 -12.77
C ASN A 224 7.86 -7.23 -13.63
N GLN A 225 7.52 -6.93 -14.85
CA GLN A 225 8.28 -6.00 -15.69
C GLN A 225 8.19 -4.57 -15.14
N ARG A 226 9.04 -3.70 -15.67
CA ARG A 226 8.99 -2.26 -15.40
C ARG A 226 9.01 -1.50 -16.73
N ASP A 227 8.07 -0.58 -16.91
CA ASP A 227 8.05 0.38 -18.01
C ASP A 227 7.48 1.69 -17.50
N ARG A 228 8.37 2.62 -17.17
CA ARG A 228 8.04 3.92 -16.56
C ARG A 228 8.76 5.03 -17.28
N TRP A 229 8.10 6.18 -17.36
CA TRP A 229 8.77 7.41 -17.74
C TRP A 229 8.10 8.61 -17.08
N PHE A 230 8.86 9.67 -16.93
CA PHE A 230 8.36 10.93 -16.42
C PHE A 230 9.01 12.12 -17.14
N ALA A 231 8.31 13.24 -17.12
CA ALA A 231 8.81 14.54 -17.52
C ALA A 231 8.36 15.60 -16.52
N ARG A 232 9.22 16.55 -16.19
CA ARG A 232 8.96 17.64 -15.26
C ARG A 232 9.60 18.91 -15.77
N GLY A 233 8.81 19.98 -15.85
CA GLY A 233 9.27 21.33 -16.16
C GLY A 233 9.05 22.26 -14.97
N GLN A 234 9.99 23.18 -14.74
CA GLN A 234 9.89 24.17 -13.68
C GLN A 234 10.34 25.55 -14.20
N VAL A 235 9.67 26.56 -13.69
CA VAL A 235 10.02 27.97 -13.89
C VAL A 235 10.14 28.59 -12.52
N LEU A 236 11.24 29.28 -12.26
CA LEU A 236 11.49 30.04 -11.05
C LEU A 236 11.68 31.50 -11.43
N PHE A 237 10.81 32.33 -10.93
CA PHE A 237 10.99 33.78 -10.91
C PHE A 237 11.42 34.19 -9.51
N ASP A 238 12.51 34.98 -9.43
CA ASP A 238 13.02 35.56 -8.20
C ASP A 238 13.45 37.00 -8.51
N ASN A 239 12.79 37.95 -7.88
CA ASN A 239 13.13 39.36 -8.11
C ASN A 239 14.39 39.83 -7.34
N ASN A 240 15.06 38.88 -6.66
CA ASN A 240 16.24 39.10 -5.80
C ASN A 240 16.00 40.12 -4.66
N ASP A 241 14.73 40.27 -4.26
CA ASP A 241 14.32 41.20 -3.19
C ASP A 241 13.32 40.48 -2.26
N ASN A 242 12.07 40.45 -2.63
CA ASN A 242 11.00 40.02 -1.72
C ASN A 242 9.98 39.07 -2.36
N LEU A 243 10.10 38.74 -3.63
CA LEU A 243 9.13 37.86 -4.32
C LEU A 243 9.82 36.70 -5.05
N GLN A 244 9.49 35.49 -4.67
CA GLN A 244 9.84 34.28 -5.38
C GLN A 244 8.57 33.57 -5.84
N VAL A 245 8.50 33.14 -7.12
CA VAL A 245 7.41 32.34 -7.68
C VAL A 245 7.98 31.13 -8.39
N ARG A 246 7.57 29.93 -7.98
CA ARG A 246 7.95 28.69 -8.59
C ARG A 246 6.73 28.01 -9.21
N LEU A 247 6.74 27.77 -10.51
CA LEU A 247 5.72 27.03 -11.24
C LEU A 247 6.28 25.67 -11.65
N ILE A 248 5.47 24.63 -11.49
CA ILE A 248 5.86 23.24 -11.75
C ILE A 248 4.76 22.59 -12.56
N GLY A 249 5.15 21.90 -13.65
CA GLY A 249 4.31 20.96 -14.38
C GLY A 249 5.00 19.62 -14.47
N ASP A 250 4.28 18.52 -14.18
CA ASP A 250 4.84 17.19 -14.29
C ASP A 250 3.84 16.19 -14.89
N TYR A 251 4.39 15.17 -15.53
CA TYR A 251 3.69 14.01 -16.06
C TYR A 251 4.51 12.76 -15.78
N GLY A 252 3.87 11.69 -15.38
CA GLY A 252 4.47 10.37 -15.24
C GLY A 252 3.53 9.28 -15.74
N LYS A 253 4.08 8.26 -16.38
CA LYS A 253 3.37 7.09 -16.86
C LYS A 253 4.07 5.81 -16.41
N ILE A 254 3.26 4.86 -15.96
CA ILE A 254 3.62 3.48 -15.68
C ILE A 254 2.76 2.60 -16.60
N ASP A 255 3.36 1.63 -17.30
CA ASP A 255 2.69 0.66 -18.16
C ASP A 255 3.35 -0.71 -17.93
N GLU A 256 2.89 -1.43 -16.89
CA GLU A 256 3.56 -2.62 -16.38
C GLU A 256 2.59 -3.80 -16.32
N ASN A 257 3.09 -5.00 -16.40
CA ASN A 257 2.40 -6.18 -15.90
C ASN A 257 2.92 -6.49 -14.47
N CYS A 258 2.02 -6.67 -13.54
CA CYS A 258 2.32 -6.88 -12.13
C CYS A 258 1.07 -7.47 -11.44
N CYS A 259 1.16 -8.20 -10.39
CA CYS A 259 2.37 -8.64 -9.68
C CYS A 259 2.35 -10.17 -9.59
N ALA A 260 3.51 -10.79 -9.67
CA ALA A 260 3.63 -12.23 -9.55
C ALA A 260 3.18 -12.74 -8.19
N VAL A 261 2.40 -13.80 -8.21
CA VAL A 261 1.86 -14.47 -7.04
C VAL A 261 2.19 -15.97 -7.14
N VAL A 262 2.49 -16.55 -6.00
CA VAL A 262 2.77 -17.99 -5.88
C VAL A 262 1.81 -18.64 -4.89
N ASN A 263 1.46 -19.91 -5.14
CA ASN A 263 0.67 -20.70 -4.20
C ASN A 263 1.58 -21.24 -3.09
N LEU A 264 1.25 -20.93 -1.84
CA LEU A 264 2.03 -21.31 -0.66
C LEU A 264 1.43 -22.51 0.09
N ARG A 265 0.13 -22.73 -0.05
CA ARG A 265 -0.59 -23.86 0.53
C ARG A 265 -1.70 -24.29 -0.41
N GLN A 266 -1.70 -25.57 -0.70
CA GLN A 266 -2.74 -26.23 -1.50
C GLN A 266 -3.93 -26.64 -0.64
N ALA A 267 -5.13 -26.63 -1.26
CA ALA A 267 -6.35 -27.15 -0.70
C ALA A 267 -7.14 -27.92 -1.76
N LEU A 268 -8.36 -28.33 -1.46
CA LEU A 268 -9.26 -29.00 -2.40
C LEU A 268 -9.36 -28.30 -3.79
N PRO A 269 -9.46 -26.96 -3.86
CA PRO A 269 -9.50 -26.25 -5.13
C PRO A 269 -8.32 -26.53 -6.06
N THR A 270 -7.12 -26.74 -5.52
CA THR A 270 -5.93 -27.01 -6.34
C THR A 270 -6.09 -28.29 -7.18
N ALA A 271 -6.66 -29.34 -6.59
CA ALA A 271 -6.94 -30.59 -7.33
C ALA A 271 -7.99 -30.36 -8.44
N ALA A 272 -8.99 -29.54 -8.18
CA ALA A 272 -10.01 -29.16 -9.18
C ALA A 272 -9.41 -28.34 -10.34
N ILE A 273 -8.47 -27.42 -10.06
CA ILE A 273 -7.71 -26.69 -11.10
C ILE A 273 -6.96 -27.67 -12.01
N PHE A 274 -6.21 -28.61 -11.43
CA PHE A 274 -5.52 -29.63 -12.24
C PHE A 274 -6.49 -30.49 -13.05
N ALA A 275 -7.65 -30.83 -12.49
CA ALA A 275 -8.64 -31.68 -13.17
C ALA A 275 -9.32 -30.95 -14.35
N VAL A 276 -9.39 -29.63 -14.36
CA VAL A 276 -9.84 -28.84 -15.53
C VAL A 276 -8.70 -28.51 -16.51
N GLY A 277 -7.49 -29.02 -16.26
CA GLY A 277 -6.32 -28.86 -17.12
C GLY A 277 -5.47 -27.63 -16.79
N GLY A 278 -5.78 -26.91 -15.72
CA GLY A 278 -5.00 -25.77 -15.23
C GLY A 278 -3.77 -26.19 -14.40
N ALA A 279 -2.96 -25.20 -14.05
CA ALA A 279 -1.77 -25.36 -13.23
C ALA A 279 -1.63 -24.17 -12.26
N VAL A 280 -0.93 -24.41 -11.15
CA VAL A 280 -0.50 -23.42 -10.16
C VAL A 280 0.90 -23.76 -9.68
N ASN A 281 1.65 -22.81 -9.13
CA ASN A 281 2.90 -23.11 -8.43
C ASN A 281 2.66 -24.10 -7.30
N LEU A 282 3.57 -25.04 -7.17
CA LEU A 282 3.63 -25.92 -6.00
C LEU A 282 4.41 -25.22 -4.87
N PRO A 283 4.11 -25.46 -3.58
CA PRO A 283 4.80 -24.80 -2.47
C PRO A 283 6.34 -24.86 -2.50
N PRO A 284 7.00 -25.94 -2.98
CA PRO A 284 8.46 -25.95 -3.15
C PRO A 284 8.99 -24.95 -4.18
N GLU A 285 8.19 -24.57 -5.18
CA GLU A 285 8.57 -23.70 -6.32
C GLU A 285 8.38 -22.21 -6.02
N LYS A 286 8.02 -21.85 -4.79
CA LYS A 286 7.67 -20.46 -4.42
C LYS A 286 8.74 -19.42 -4.71
N TYR A 287 9.99 -19.82 -4.93
CA TYR A 287 11.12 -18.95 -5.24
C TYR A 287 11.82 -19.27 -6.56
N ASP A 288 11.20 -20.08 -7.42
CA ASP A 288 11.77 -20.48 -8.72
C ASP A 288 11.53 -19.43 -9.82
N ASP A 289 10.92 -18.28 -9.45
CA ASP A 289 10.57 -17.19 -10.36
C ASP A 289 9.72 -17.65 -11.55
N ILE A 290 8.76 -18.54 -11.28
CA ILE A 290 7.75 -19.03 -12.22
C ILE A 290 6.34 -18.70 -11.72
N ALA A 291 5.40 -18.60 -12.64
CA ALA A 291 3.98 -18.39 -12.36
C ALA A 291 3.13 -19.10 -13.42
N TYR A 292 1.81 -19.16 -13.18
CA TYR A 292 0.82 -19.75 -14.09
C TYR A 292 -0.39 -18.82 -14.13
N TYR A 293 -0.62 -18.17 -15.27
CA TYR A 293 -1.74 -17.27 -15.50
C TYR A 293 -2.51 -17.68 -16.75
N ASN A 294 -3.82 -17.37 -16.79
CA ASN A 294 -4.64 -17.59 -17.97
C ASN A 294 -4.55 -16.40 -18.97
N PHE A 295 -4.18 -15.20 -18.48
CA PHE A 295 -3.91 -14.03 -19.32
C PHE A 295 -2.85 -13.10 -18.69
N GLU A 296 -2.25 -12.25 -19.52
CA GLU A 296 -1.27 -11.26 -19.06
C GLU A 296 -1.96 -10.15 -18.27
N SER A 297 -1.54 -9.98 -17.01
CA SER A 297 -2.01 -8.87 -16.16
C SER A 297 -1.48 -7.53 -16.65
N SER A 298 -2.29 -6.49 -16.60
CA SER A 298 -1.91 -5.14 -17.00
C SER A 298 -2.14 -4.11 -15.91
N ASN A 299 -1.22 -3.15 -15.79
CA ASN A 299 -1.28 -2.06 -14.84
C ASN A 299 -0.77 -0.78 -15.48
N LYS A 300 -1.68 0.17 -15.74
CA LYS A 300 -1.38 1.46 -16.38
C LYS A 300 -1.76 2.58 -15.45
N ILE A 301 -0.79 3.42 -15.09
CA ILE A 301 -1.00 4.58 -14.23
C ILE A 301 -0.47 5.82 -14.93
N GLU A 302 -1.29 6.86 -14.97
CA GLU A 302 -0.92 8.19 -15.45
C GLU A 302 -1.14 9.20 -14.34
N ASN A 303 -0.07 9.90 -13.97
CA ASN A 303 -0.10 10.98 -13.01
C ASN A 303 0.36 12.28 -13.68
N TRP A 304 -0.43 13.34 -13.59
CA TRP A 304 0.00 14.63 -14.05
C TRP A 304 -0.59 15.78 -13.25
N GLY A 305 0.02 16.94 -13.32
CA GLY A 305 -0.55 18.10 -12.72
C GLY A 305 0.34 19.32 -12.78
N PHE A 306 -0.20 20.39 -12.21
CA PHE A 306 0.46 21.68 -12.10
C PHE A 306 0.43 22.14 -10.66
N SER A 307 1.47 22.84 -10.24
CA SER A 307 1.50 23.56 -8.98
C SER A 307 2.23 24.88 -9.12
N GLY A 308 1.82 25.84 -8.30
CA GLY A 308 2.46 27.14 -8.16
C GLY A 308 2.71 27.43 -6.69
N GLN A 309 3.94 27.78 -6.36
CA GLN A 309 4.32 28.32 -5.06
C GLN A 309 4.70 29.78 -5.22
N LEU A 310 4.18 30.62 -4.35
CA LEU A 310 4.53 32.02 -4.22
C LEU A 310 5.02 32.26 -2.80
N ASP A 311 6.21 32.80 -2.66
CA ASP A 311 6.78 33.26 -1.41
C ASP A 311 6.99 34.78 -1.51
N TYR A 312 6.40 35.51 -0.57
CA TYR A 312 6.48 36.99 -0.52
C TYR A 312 6.94 37.46 0.86
N ASP A 313 8.09 38.07 0.88
CA ASP A 313 8.67 38.62 2.11
C ASP A 313 8.17 40.06 2.34
N LEU A 314 7.55 40.29 3.49
CA LEU A 314 7.06 41.59 3.97
C LEU A 314 8.03 42.23 4.99
N GLY A 315 9.22 41.63 5.20
CA GLY A 315 10.17 42.03 6.23
C GLY A 315 9.83 41.47 7.60
N ALA A 316 8.68 41.80 8.17
CA ALA A 316 8.22 41.24 9.46
C ALA A 316 7.47 39.90 9.33
N ALA A 317 7.08 39.52 8.11
CA ALA A 317 6.38 38.28 7.85
C ALA A 317 6.65 37.78 6.43
N GLN A 318 6.73 36.47 6.25
CA GLN A 318 6.77 35.79 4.94
C GLN A 318 5.42 35.16 4.68
N ILE A 319 4.82 35.48 3.54
CA ILE A 319 3.60 34.84 3.05
C ILE A 319 3.97 33.74 2.05
N THR A 320 3.51 32.52 2.26
CA THR A 320 3.65 31.43 1.30
C THR A 320 2.27 30.97 0.84
N SER A 321 2.07 30.88 -0.47
CA SER A 321 0.87 30.29 -1.09
C SER A 321 1.26 29.15 -1.99
N ILE A 322 0.62 27.97 -1.81
CA ILE A 322 0.83 26.78 -2.65
C ILE A 322 -0.52 26.35 -3.22
N THR A 323 -0.67 26.45 -4.53
CA THR A 323 -1.86 26.02 -5.27
C THR A 323 -1.51 24.82 -6.14
N ALA A 324 -2.30 23.76 -6.14
CA ALA A 324 -2.04 22.64 -7.00
C ALA A 324 -3.33 21.98 -7.53
N TYR A 325 -3.24 21.49 -8.77
CA TYR A 325 -4.22 20.61 -9.39
C TYR A 325 -3.52 19.35 -9.87
N ARG A 326 -4.06 18.18 -9.49
CA ARG A 326 -3.52 16.87 -9.84
C ARG A 326 -4.58 15.99 -10.45
N ARG A 327 -4.17 15.12 -11.37
CA ARG A 327 -5.01 14.05 -11.90
C ARG A 327 -4.21 12.75 -11.94
N THR A 328 -4.87 11.67 -11.48
CA THR A 328 -4.36 10.30 -11.55
C THR A 328 -5.42 9.45 -12.25
N ASN A 329 -5.00 8.70 -13.25
CA ASN A 329 -5.80 7.63 -13.86
C ASN A 329 -5.04 6.32 -13.64
N SER A 330 -5.74 5.29 -13.18
CA SER A 330 -5.17 3.94 -13.03
C SER A 330 -6.11 2.94 -13.67
N LEU A 331 -5.60 2.17 -14.61
CA LEU A 331 -6.31 1.10 -15.30
C LEU A 331 -5.58 -0.21 -15.03
N THR A 332 -6.27 -1.17 -14.44
CA THR A 332 -5.73 -2.50 -14.18
C THR A 332 -6.66 -3.57 -14.71
N ASN A 333 -6.10 -4.66 -15.21
CA ASN A 333 -6.80 -5.91 -15.45
C ASN A 333 -5.85 -7.03 -15.03
N GLN A 334 -6.25 -7.83 -14.05
CA GLN A 334 -5.34 -8.77 -13.41
C GLN A 334 -5.94 -10.17 -13.41
N ASP A 335 -5.14 -11.16 -13.77
CA ASP A 335 -5.43 -12.52 -13.39
C ASP A 335 -5.39 -12.60 -11.86
N SER A 336 -6.52 -12.79 -11.25
CA SER A 336 -6.67 -12.73 -9.80
C SER A 336 -6.95 -14.09 -9.15
N ASP A 337 -7.20 -15.13 -9.92
CA ASP A 337 -7.24 -16.49 -9.37
C ASP A 337 -5.84 -17.13 -9.32
N PHE A 338 -4.85 -16.53 -10.01
CA PHE A 338 -3.44 -16.91 -10.00
C PHE A 338 -3.21 -18.37 -10.39
N SER A 339 -3.95 -18.83 -11.39
CA SER A 339 -3.83 -20.16 -12.00
C SER A 339 -3.90 -20.04 -13.52
N SER A 340 -3.47 -21.08 -14.25
CA SER A 340 -3.68 -21.12 -15.70
C SER A 340 -5.07 -21.61 -16.11
N ALA A 341 -5.92 -22.02 -15.15
CA ALA A 341 -7.33 -22.23 -15.41
C ALA A 341 -8.07 -20.92 -15.46
N ASP A 342 -8.93 -20.72 -16.46
CA ASP A 342 -9.73 -19.53 -16.61
C ASP A 342 -10.93 -19.53 -15.64
N LEU A 343 -10.62 -19.33 -14.32
CA LEU A 343 -11.66 -19.26 -13.29
C LEU A 343 -12.28 -17.88 -13.22
N LEU A 344 -11.44 -16.84 -13.22
CA LEU A 344 -11.82 -15.43 -13.26
C LEU A 344 -11.26 -14.82 -14.54
N GLY A 345 -12.05 -14.84 -15.60
CA GLY A 345 -11.65 -14.36 -16.93
C GLY A 345 -11.48 -12.83 -16.99
N ARG A 346 -11.93 -12.09 -15.97
CA ARG A 346 -11.79 -10.64 -15.89
C ARG A 346 -11.75 -10.17 -14.44
N ASN A 347 -10.76 -9.34 -14.13
CA ASN A 347 -10.71 -8.55 -12.89
C ASN A 347 -10.16 -7.17 -13.24
N TRP A 348 -11.04 -6.30 -13.71
CA TRP A 348 -10.73 -5.02 -14.29
C TRP A 348 -11.13 -3.87 -13.37
N GLN A 349 -10.30 -2.83 -13.32
CA GLN A 349 -10.57 -1.60 -12.58
C GLN A 349 -10.12 -0.37 -13.38
N ASP A 350 -10.98 0.65 -13.47
CA ASP A 350 -10.69 2.00 -13.97
C ASP A 350 -10.90 2.99 -12.82
N LEU A 351 -9.82 3.56 -12.32
CA LEU A 351 -9.80 4.50 -11.21
C LEU A 351 -9.32 5.87 -11.70
N ARG A 352 -10.12 6.90 -11.45
CA ARG A 352 -9.82 8.29 -11.80
C ARG A 352 -9.92 9.17 -10.58
N ILE A 353 -8.84 9.89 -10.29
CA ILE A 353 -8.74 10.79 -9.14
C ILE A 353 -8.41 12.19 -9.65
N LYS A 354 -9.14 13.20 -9.17
CA LYS A 354 -8.88 14.62 -9.40
C LYS A 354 -8.77 15.30 -8.07
N THR A 355 -7.68 16.02 -7.83
CA THR A 355 -7.40 16.68 -6.55
C THR A 355 -7.03 18.13 -6.80
N PHE A 356 -7.65 19.03 -6.05
CA PHE A 356 -7.27 20.44 -5.95
C PHE A 356 -6.88 20.74 -4.51
N THR A 357 -5.77 21.44 -4.32
CA THR A 357 -5.30 21.88 -3.01
C THR A 357 -4.87 23.34 -3.04
N GLN A 358 -5.13 24.03 -1.93
CA GLN A 358 -4.66 25.39 -1.68
C GLN A 358 -4.15 25.48 -0.26
N GLU A 359 -2.91 25.87 -0.10
CA GLU A 359 -2.33 26.28 1.18
C GLU A 359 -2.00 27.76 1.15
N LEU A 360 -2.33 28.45 2.23
CA LEU A 360 -1.89 29.82 2.47
C LEU A 360 -1.36 29.89 3.90
N ARG A 361 -0.12 30.35 4.08
CA ARG A 361 0.48 30.50 5.39
C ARG A 361 1.30 31.79 5.50
N ALA A 362 1.41 32.25 6.72
CA ALA A 362 2.27 33.37 7.10
C ALA A 362 3.19 32.90 8.22
N SER A 363 4.50 33.05 8.04
CA SER A 363 5.49 32.98 9.11
C SER A 363 5.93 34.38 9.50
N PHE A 364 6.12 34.63 10.79
CA PHE A 364 6.48 35.93 11.31
C PHE A 364 7.33 35.81 12.55
N ASP A 365 8.14 36.86 12.77
CA ASP A 365 9.00 36.99 13.93
C ASP A 365 8.61 38.24 14.74
N ILE A 366 8.51 38.07 16.06
CA ILE A 366 8.24 39.20 16.98
C ILE A 366 9.43 39.35 17.92
N GLY A 367 10.30 40.32 17.61
CA GLY A 367 11.62 40.39 18.23
C GLY A 367 12.45 39.12 17.92
N ASP A 368 13.47 38.88 18.74
CA ASP A 368 14.43 37.76 18.53
C ASP A 368 13.99 36.43 19.19
N ARG A 369 12.83 36.43 19.88
CA ARG A 369 12.44 35.31 20.75
C ARG A 369 11.14 34.61 20.40
N LEU A 370 10.27 35.28 19.63
CA LEU A 370 8.96 34.72 19.31
C LEU A 370 8.81 34.55 17.79
N HIS A 371 8.70 33.28 17.37
CA HIS A 371 8.50 32.91 15.98
C HIS A 371 7.11 32.30 15.84
N GLY A 372 6.34 32.79 14.87
CA GLY A 372 4.97 32.34 14.62
C GLY A 372 4.76 31.78 13.22
N LEU A 373 3.81 30.88 13.09
CA LEU A 373 3.30 30.37 11.83
C LEU A 373 1.78 30.23 11.95
N LEU A 374 1.05 30.83 11.00
CA LEU A 374 -0.40 30.70 10.87
C LEU A 374 -0.73 30.29 9.45
N GLY A 375 -1.74 29.46 9.26
CA GLY A 375 -2.13 29.07 7.90
C GLY A 375 -3.48 28.39 7.80
N GLY A 376 -3.91 28.26 6.54
CA GLY A 376 -5.09 27.52 6.16
C GLY A 376 -4.81 26.59 5.00
N TYR A 377 -5.50 25.47 4.98
CA TYR A 377 -5.40 24.47 3.92
C TYR A 377 -6.80 24.06 3.44
N TYR A 378 -6.99 24.05 2.13
CA TYR A 378 -8.20 23.56 1.48
C TYR A 378 -7.88 22.38 0.58
N PHE A 379 -8.72 21.36 0.64
CA PHE A 379 -8.60 20.14 -0.12
C PHE A 379 -9.94 19.77 -0.77
N ASN A 380 -9.93 19.47 -2.06
CA ASN A 380 -11.08 18.97 -2.79
C ASN A 380 -10.64 17.81 -3.69
N GLU A 381 -11.27 16.63 -3.50
CA GLU A 381 -10.95 15.43 -4.25
C GLU A 381 -12.22 14.79 -4.81
N LYS A 382 -12.12 14.31 -6.04
CA LYS A 382 -13.14 13.48 -6.67
C LYS A 382 -12.51 12.18 -7.13
N ILE A 383 -13.11 11.06 -6.73
CA ILE A 383 -12.75 9.71 -7.12
C ILE A 383 -13.94 9.12 -7.87
N ASP A 384 -13.71 8.64 -9.09
CA ASP A 384 -14.63 7.82 -9.88
C ASP A 384 -13.92 6.48 -10.12
N GLN A 385 -14.53 5.36 -9.73
CA GLN A 385 -13.96 4.01 -9.86
C GLN A 385 -15.01 3.07 -10.44
N ASN A 386 -14.63 2.31 -11.48
CA ASN A 386 -15.43 1.24 -12.04
C ASN A 386 -14.64 -0.07 -11.95
N ASN A 387 -15.30 -1.15 -11.54
CA ASN A 387 -14.72 -2.48 -11.47
C ASN A 387 -15.60 -3.48 -12.20
N GLU A 388 -14.97 -4.50 -12.78
CA GLU A 388 -15.64 -5.67 -13.35
C GLU A 388 -14.90 -6.93 -12.90
N VAL A 389 -15.63 -7.91 -12.38
CA VAL A 389 -15.09 -9.25 -12.07
C VAL A 389 -16.06 -10.29 -12.61
N PHE A 390 -15.60 -11.09 -13.54
CA PHE A 390 -16.41 -12.08 -14.22
C PHE A 390 -15.81 -13.47 -14.17
N TRP A 391 -16.68 -14.47 -14.13
CA TRP A 391 -16.31 -15.87 -14.31
C TRP A 391 -15.67 -16.09 -15.69
N GLY A 392 -14.66 -16.94 -15.71
CA GLY A 392 -14.01 -17.45 -16.92
C GLY A 392 -14.61 -18.74 -17.43
N ASP A 393 -14.05 -19.29 -18.51
CA ASP A 393 -14.58 -20.47 -19.20
C ASP A 393 -14.46 -21.74 -18.37
N ASP A 394 -13.45 -21.86 -17.50
CA ASP A 394 -13.23 -23.01 -16.62
C ASP A 394 -14.00 -22.92 -15.29
N ALA A 395 -14.66 -21.81 -14.98
CA ALA A 395 -15.35 -21.61 -13.70
C ALA A 395 -16.44 -22.65 -13.45
N ARG A 396 -17.25 -22.97 -14.46
CA ARG A 396 -18.35 -23.93 -14.33
C ARG A 396 -17.86 -25.38 -14.12
N PRO A 397 -16.98 -25.97 -14.94
CA PRO A 397 -16.44 -27.31 -14.69
C PRO A 397 -15.68 -27.38 -13.37
N TYR A 398 -14.92 -26.36 -12.99
CA TYR A 398 -14.24 -26.24 -11.70
C TYR A 398 -15.23 -26.27 -10.52
N ALA A 399 -16.26 -25.41 -10.53
CA ALA A 399 -17.29 -25.39 -9.50
C ALA A 399 -18.03 -26.73 -9.39
N ASN A 400 -18.27 -27.41 -10.51
CA ASN A 400 -18.89 -28.74 -10.51
C ASN A 400 -18.04 -29.77 -9.79
N LEU A 401 -16.72 -29.77 -9.99
CA LEU A 401 -15.78 -30.66 -9.28
C LEU A 401 -15.76 -30.36 -7.77
N LEU A 402 -15.80 -29.07 -7.37
CA LEU A 402 -15.87 -28.69 -5.97
C LEU A 402 -17.18 -29.16 -5.32
N VAL A 403 -18.32 -28.97 -5.98
CA VAL A 403 -19.63 -29.43 -5.49
C VAL A 403 -19.66 -30.94 -5.32
N GLN A 404 -19.15 -31.69 -6.31
CA GLN A 404 -19.03 -33.13 -6.24
C GLN A 404 -18.15 -33.57 -5.06
N SER A 405 -16.99 -32.95 -4.89
CA SER A 405 -16.07 -33.28 -3.81
C SER A 405 -16.65 -32.97 -2.44
N LEU A 406 -17.30 -31.81 -2.25
CA LEU A 406 -17.94 -31.40 -1.00
C LEU A 406 -19.13 -32.29 -0.63
N SER A 407 -19.78 -32.89 -1.60
CA SER A 407 -20.97 -33.75 -1.42
C SER A 407 -20.68 -35.28 -1.55
N ASN A 408 -19.42 -35.69 -1.61
CA ASN A 408 -19.00 -37.07 -1.90
C ASN A 408 -19.70 -37.62 -3.15
N GLY A 409 -19.85 -36.82 -4.19
CA GLY A 409 -20.49 -37.18 -5.47
C GLY A 409 -22.03 -37.08 -5.47
N ALA A 410 -22.66 -36.74 -4.37
CA ALA A 410 -24.11 -36.67 -4.28
C ALA A 410 -24.75 -35.49 -5.04
N LEU A 411 -24.01 -34.41 -5.27
CA LEU A 411 -24.47 -33.21 -5.95
C LEU A 411 -23.59 -32.86 -7.14
N SER A 412 -24.17 -32.20 -8.13
CA SER A 412 -23.48 -31.60 -9.26
C SER A 412 -24.15 -30.28 -9.64
N ILE A 413 -23.45 -29.39 -10.36
CA ILE A 413 -24.02 -28.12 -10.81
C ILE A 413 -25.29 -28.34 -11.67
N PRO A 414 -25.31 -29.21 -12.69
CA PRO A 414 -26.53 -29.47 -13.46
C PRO A 414 -27.69 -30.00 -12.61
N MET A 415 -27.38 -30.83 -11.60
CA MET A 415 -28.40 -31.35 -10.68
C MET A 415 -28.98 -30.24 -9.80
N LEU A 416 -28.14 -29.35 -9.28
CA LEU A 416 -28.59 -28.20 -8.48
C LEU A 416 -29.49 -27.27 -9.32
N GLU A 417 -29.08 -26.95 -10.55
CA GLU A 417 -29.87 -26.14 -11.49
C GLU A 417 -31.26 -26.76 -11.74
N SER A 418 -31.29 -28.03 -12.09
CA SER A 418 -32.55 -28.74 -12.34
C SER A 418 -33.42 -28.84 -11.09
N THR A 419 -32.81 -29.13 -9.92
CA THR A 419 -33.55 -29.30 -8.65
C THR A 419 -34.14 -27.99 -8.18
N PHE A 420 -33.34 -26.92 -8.15
CA PHE A 420 -33.83 -25.60 -7.74
C PHE A 420 -34.92 -25.07 -8.70
N GLY A 421 -34.71 -25.24 -10.02
CA GLY A 421 -35.69 -24.89 -11.01
C GLY A 421 -37.02 -25.65 -10.83
N ALA A 422 -36.95 -26.97 -10.66
CA ALA A 422 -38.14 -27.81 -10.46
C ALA A 422 -38.92 -27.43 -9.18
N LEU A 423 -38.22 -27.12 -8.08
CA LEU A 423 -38.83 -26.68 -6.84
C LEU A 423 -39.50 -25.30 -6.96
N GLU A 424 -39.11 -24.52 -7.94
CA GLU A 424 -39.72 -23.23 -8.28
C GLU A 424 -40.73 -23.33 -9.47
N GLY A 425 -41.00 -24.54 -9.94
CA GLY A 425 -42.02 -24.84 -10.94
C GLY A 425 -41.53 -24.94 -12.39
N ASP A 426 -40.23 -24.75 -12.65
CA ASP A 426 -39.62 -24.91 -13.99
C ASP A 426 -38.21 -25.53 -13.88
N PRO A 427 -38.06 -26.84 -14.15
CA PRO A 427 -36.77 -27.53 -14.05
C PRO A 427 -35.70 -27.01 -15.04
N THR A 428 -36.08 -26.21 -16.03
CA THR A 428 -35.16 -25.63 -17.01
C THR A 428 -34.72 -24.21 -16.66
N LYS A 429 -35.33 -23.59 -15.66
CA LYS A 429 -35.13 -22.19 -15.26
C LYS A 429 -33.65 -21.79 -15.12
N TYR A 430 -32.85 -22.62 -14.52
CA TYR A 430 -31.45 -22.38 -14.24
C TYR A 430 -30.48 -23.15 -15.16
N ALA A 431 -30.97 -23.89 -16.12
CA ALA A 431 -30.15 -24.77 -16.95
C ALA A 431 -29.00 -24.02 -17.63
N GLY A 432 -27.75 -24.38 -17.28
CA GLY A 432 -26.54 -23.77 -17.82
C GLY A 432 -26.22 -22.37 -17.28
N GLN A 433 -26.91 -21.89 -16.25
CA GLN A 433 -26.77 -20.52 -15.75
C GLN A 433 -25.79 -20.33 -14.58
N PHE A 434 -25.53 -21.42 -13.83
CA PHE A 434 -24.62 -21.32 -12.69
C PHE A 434 -23.17 -21.31 -13.16
N PHE A 435 -22.39 -20.35 -12.67
CA PHE A 435 -20.98 -20.13 -13.04
C PHE A 435 -20.79 -19.96 -14.55
N LEU A 436 -21.72 -19.30 -15.23
CA LEU A 436 -21.64 -19.05 -16.66
C LEU A 436 -20.52 -18.03 -16.94
N SER A 437 -19.63 -18.37 -17.87
CA SER A 437 -18.57 -17.47 -18.33
C SER A 437 -19.11 -16.09 -18.74
N GLY A 438 -18.39 -15.03 -18.37
CA GLY A 438 -18.78 -13.65 -18.61
C GLY A 438 -19.88 -13.10 -17.68
N THR A 439 -20.39 -13.92 -16.73
CA THR A 439 -21.26 -13.43 -15.66
C THR A 439 -20.44 -13.10 -14.41
N GLY A 440 -20.95 -12.19 -13.57
CA GLY A 440 -20.27 -11.78 -12.35
C GLY A 440 -20.75 -10.43 -11.84
N LEU A 441 -19.84 -9.53 -11.59
CA LEU A 441 -20.08 -8.29 -10.88
C LEU A 441 -19.56 -7.07 -11.66
N THR A 442 -20.41 -6.06 -11.77
CA THR A 442 -20.05 -4.71 -12.24
C THR A 442 -20.31 -3.71 -11.13
N GLU A 443 -19.30 -2.90 -10.80
CA GLU A 443 -19.35 -1.94 -9.71
C GLU A 443 -18.96 -0.54 -10.20
N ALA A 444 -19.73 0.47 -9.81
CA ALA A 444 -19.39 1.87 -10.02
C ALA A 444 -19.42 2.60 -8.67
N TYR A 445 -18.34 3.27 -8.34
CA TYR A 445 -18.17 4.04 -7.12
C TYR A 445 -17.84 5.48 -7.44
N ALA A 446 -18.48 6.41 -6.73
CA ALA A 446 -18.16 7.82 -6.77
C ALA A 446 -17.93 8.33 -5.34
N LEU A 447 -16.81 9.01 -5.11
CA LEU A 447 -16.50 9.65 -3.84
C LEU A 447 -16.07 11.08 -4.07
N LYS A 448 -16.71 12.02 -3.37
CA LYS A 448 -16.31 13.42 -3.29
C LYS A 448 -15.88 13.72 -1.86
N ASN A 449 -14.67 14.23 -1.69
CA ASN A 449 -14.10 14.61 -0.41
C ASN A 449 -13.74 16.10 -0.42
N GLU A 450 -14.24 16.83 0.56
CA GLU A 450 -13.93 18.25 0.80
C GLU A 450 -13.43 18.39 2.23
N ALA A 451 -12.26 19.03 2.40
CA ALA A 451 -11.73 19.31 3.73
C ALA A 451 -11.12 20.70 3.79
N PHE A 452 -11.16 21.29 4.97
CA PHE A 452 -10.40 22.48 5.28
C PHE A 452 -9.70 22.33 6.64
N SER A 453 -8.56 22.98 6.78
CA SER A 453 -7.82 23.05 8.04
C SER A 453 -7.39 24.49 8.31
N LEU A 454 -7.41 24.88 9.59
CA LEU A 454 -6.80 26.12 10.08
C LEU A 454 -5.77 25.72 11.13
N PHE A 455 -4.55 26.24 11.00
CA PHE A 455 -3.46 25.85 11.89
C PHE A 455 -2.62 27.03 12.31
N GLY A 456 -2.00 26.90 13.49
CA GLY A 456 -1.04 27.86 13.99
C GLY A 456 -0.03 27.20 14.91
N GLN A 457 1.18 27.73 14.92
CA GLN A 457 2.26 27.33 15.82
C GLN A 457 3.01 28.56 16.29
N LEU A 458 3.41 28.56 17.56
CA LEU A 458 4.26 29.59 18.15
C LEU A 458 5.46 28.89 18.81
N ASP A 459 6.65 29.41 18.55
CA ASP A 459 7.90 29.00 19.15
C ASP A 459 8.42 30.18 19.97
N PHE A 460 8.61 29.98 21.28
CA PHE A 460 9.06 31.04 22.21
C PHE A 460 10.34 30.63 22.92
N GLU A 461 11.40 31.37 22.69
CA GLU A 461 12.65 31.22 23.40
C GLU A 461 12.56 31.86 24.81
N VAL A 462 12.31 31.03 25.82
CA VAL A 462 12.13 31.49 27.21
C VAL A 462 13.44 31.86 27.88
N ALA A 463 14.53 31.23 27.45
CA ALA A 463 15.90 31.49 27.86
C ALA A 463 16.84 31.13 26.71
N PRO A 464 18.09 31.64 26.68
CA PRO A 464 19.04 31.30 25.61
C PRO A 464 19.15 29.80 25.38
N GLY A 465 18.79 29.37 24.16
CA GLY A 465 18.78 27.96 23.74
C GLY A 465 17.62 27.11 24.28
N LEU A 466 16.67 27.69 25.07
CA LEU A 466 15.50 26.95 25.58
C LEU A 466 14.22 27.47 24.91
N THR A 467 13.66 26.69 24.01
CA THR A 467 12.46 27.01 23.25
C THR A 467 11.27 26.16 23.67
N ILE A 468 10.12 26.81 23.85
CA ILE A 468 8.82 26.16 24.04
C ILE A 468 7.99 26.37 22.77
N THR A 469 7.46 25.31 22.23
CA THR A 469 6.57 25.32 21.05
C THR A 469 5.17 24.91 21.45
N GLY A 470 4.17 25.68 21.00
CA GLY A 470 2.75 25.33 21.06
C GLY A 470 2.10 25.44 19.68
N GLY A 471 1.40 24.41 19.26
CA GLY A 471 0.68 24.42 17.98
C GLY A 471 -0.69 23.78 18.06
N ILE A 472 -1.62 24.26 17.23
CA ILE A 472 -2.98 23.75 17.11
C ILE A 472 -3.42 23.74 15.65
N ASN A 473 -4.24 22.76 15.30
CA ASN A 473 -4.91 22.64 14.01
C ASN A 473 -6.36 22.21 14.22
N TYR A 474 -7.28 22.87 13.54
CA TYR A 474 -8.65 22.36 13.39
C TYR A 474 -8.83 21.90 11.95
N THR A 475 -9.22 20.65 11.76
CA THR A 475 -9.58 20.09 10.45
C THR A 475 -11.02 19.65 10.44
N HIS A 476 -11.75 19.98 9.38
CA HIS A 476 -13.09 19.47 9.09
C HIS A 476 -13.07 18.74 7.75
N ASP A 477 -13.54 17.49 7.73
CA ASP A 477 -13.60 16.61 6.55
C ASP A 477 -15.04 16.23 6.25
N LYS A 478 -15.44 16.29 4.99
CA LYS A 478 -16.76 15.93 4.51
C LYS A 478 -16.68 15.07 3.27
N LYS A 479 -17.29 13.90 3.36
CA LYS A 479 -17.37 12.93 2.26
C LYS A 479 -18.81 12.70 1.81
N ARG A 480 -18.99 12.61 0.49
CA ARG A 480 -20.20 12.12 -0.14
C ARG A 480 -19.82 10.99 -1.08
N PHE A 481 -20.51 9.88 -0.97
CA PHE A 481 -20.22 8.72 -1.82
C PHE A 481 -21.49 8.09 -2.35
N ALA A 482 -21.36 7.43 -3.49
CA ALA A 482 -22.40 6.64 -4.10
C ALA A 482 -21.82 5.31 -4.60
N THR A 483 -22.62 4.26 -4.53
CA THR A 483 -22.28 2.96 -5.10
C THR A 483 -23.39 2.52 -6.05
N ASN A 484 -23.02 1.94 -7.18
CA ASN A 484 -23.93 1.28 -8.10
C ASN A 484 -23.32 -0.06 -8.49
N THR A 485 -23.75 -1.11 -7.80
CA THR A 485 -23.26 -2.47 -7.99
C THR A 485 -24.37 -3.35 -8.53
N THR A 486 -24.08 -4.08 -9.59
CA THR A 486 -24.98 -5.06 -10.20
C THR A 486 -24.29 -6.41 -10.34
N SER A 487 -25.00 -7.48 -10.03
CA SER A 487 -24.55 -8.86 -10.23
C SER A 487 -25.52 -9.55 -11.18
N ASN A 488 -24.94 -10.26 -12.18
CA ASN A 488 -25.66 -11.17 -13.05
C ASN A 488 -25.25 -12.64 -12.82
N ASP A 489 -24.54 -12.92 -11.73
CA ASP A 489 -24.24 -14.27 -11.24
C ASP A 489 -25.53 -14.88 -10.64
N VAL A 490 -26.12 -15.80 -11.39
CA VAL A 490 -27.39 -16.42 -10.99
C VAL A 490 -27.26 -17.22 -9.71
N PHE A 491 -26.15 -17.97 -9.52
CA PHE A 491 -25.94 -18.79 -8.33
C PHE A 491 -25.80 -17.95 -7.05
N ALA A 492 -25.12 -16.84 -7.14
CA ALA A 492 -24.97 -15.92 -6.01
C ALA A 492 -26.30 -15.32 -5.54
N GLY A 493 -27.30 -15.24 -6.43
CA GLY A 493 -28.65 -14.79 -6.10
C GLY A 493 -29.57 -15.85 -5.48
N ILE A 494 -29.18 -17.13 -5.49
CA ILE A 494 -29.99 -18.23 -4.92
C ILE A 494 -30.04 -18.12 -3.41
N ASP A 495 -31.27 -18.04 -2.84
CA ASP A 495 -31.49 -18.15 -1.40
C ASP A 495 -31.48 -19.63 -0.96
N LEU A 496 -30.32 -20.11 -0.48
CA LEU A 496 -30.17 -21.49 -0.02
C LEU A 496 -31.03 -21.81 1.24
N ASP A 497 -31.58 -20.79 1.92
CA ASP A 497 -32.51 -20.96 3.04
C ASP A 497 -33.98 -20.89 2.61
N SER A 498 -34.26 -20.60 1.34
CA SER A 498 -35.61 -20.46 0.82
C SER A 498 -36.55 -21.59 1.27
N PRO A 499 -37.77 -21.30 1.76
CA PRO A 499 -38.75 -22.35 2.07
C PRO A 499 -39.05 -23.27 0.88
N ALA A 500 -38.93 -22.79 -0.35
CA ALA A 500 -39.10 -23.59 -1.56
C ALA A 500 -38.16 -24.78 -1.61
N TYR A 501 -36.94 -24.66 -1.05
CA TYR A 501 -35.95 -25.73 -1.06
C TYR A 501 -36.00 -26.65 0.19
N ALA A 502 -36.96 -26.46 1.10
CA ALA A 502 -37.09 -27.29 2.28
C ALA A 502 -37.25 -28.78 1.95
N PRO A 503 -38.02 -29.21 0.90
CA PRO A 503 -38.09 -30.63 0.56
C PRO A 503 -36.72 -31.22 0.15
N PHE A 504 -35.90 -30.45 -0.58
CA PHE A 504 -34.58 -30.88 -0.96
C PHE A 504 -33.61 -30.96 0.23
N ARG A 505 -33.65 -29.96 1.13
CA ARG A 505 -32.89 -30.02 2.39
C ARG A 505 -33.29 -31.20 3.26
N GLN A 506 -34.62 -31.53 3.35
CA GLN A 506 -35.09 -32.71 4.04
C GLN A 506 -34.51 -33.99 3.46
N GLN A 507 -34.47 -34.10 2.13
CA GLN A 507 -33.89 -35.27 1.44
C GLN A 507 -32.40 -35.42 1.77
N LEU A 508 -31.62 -34.31 1.70
CA LEU A 508 -30.18 -34.30 2.04
C LEU A 508 -29.93 -34.65 3.51
N LEU A 509 -30.72 -34.11 4.43
CA LEU A 509 -30.64 -34.44 5.87
C LEU A 509 -30.94 -35.88 6.15
N LEU A 510 -31.97 -36.45 5.51
CA LEU A 510 -32.30 -37.84 5.64
C LEU A 510 -31.20 -38.74 5.06
N GLY A 511 -30.65 -38.37 3.89
CA GLY A 511 -29.53 -39.05 3.28
C GLY A 511 -28.31 -39.11 4.19
N GLY A 512 -27.89 -37.97 4.74
CA GLY A 512 -26.79 -37.88 5.70
C GLY A 512 -27.05 -38.68 6.98
N ALA A 513 -28.28 -38.64 7.49
CA ALA A 513 -28.68 -39.37 8.67
C ALA A 513 -28.66 -40.92 8.41
N LEU A 514 -29.07 -41.38 7.24
CA LEU A 514 -28.98 -42.79 6.82
C LEU A 514 -27.52 -43.22 6.70
N GLN A 515 -26.65 -42.45 6.11
CA GLN A 515 -25.21 -42.73 6.03
C GLN A 515 -24.58 -42.84 7.43
N SER A 516 -24.99 -42.03 8.38
CA SER A 516 -24.47 -42.09 9.76
C SER A 516 -24.77 -43.42 10.48
N VAL A 517 -25.77 -44.16 10.01
CA VAL A 517 -26.13 -45.48 10.50
C VAL A 517 -25.72 -46.60 9.54
N GLY A 518 -24.85 -46.30 8.54
CA GLY A 518 -24.29 -47.29 7.62
C GLY A 518 -25.21 -47.70 6.46
N ILE A 519 -26.26 -46.90 6.18
CA ILE A 519 -27.19 -47.16 5.04
C ILE A 519 -26.82 -46.21 3.90
N ASP A 520 -26.61 -46.80 2.71
CA ASP A 520 -26.40 -46.03 1.50
C ASP A 520 -27.74 -45.40 1.02
N PRO A 521 -27.96 -44.10 1.11
CA PRO A 521 -29.19 -43.43 0.71
C PRO A 521 -29.44 -43.52 -0.81
N THR A 522 -28.42 -43.84 -1.61
CA THR A 522 -28.52 -43.98 -3.07
C THR A 522 -28.93 -45.42 -3.49
N ASN A 523 -28.97 -46.31 -2.54
CA ASN A 523 -29.39 -47.73 -2.75
C ASN A 523 -30.84 -47.94 -2.27
N PRO A 524 -31.86 -47.90 -3.16
CA PRO A 524 -33.26 -48.01 -2.75
C PRO A 524 -33.59 -49.32 -2.01
N ALA A 525 -32.89 -50.43 -2.34
CA ALA A 525 -33.11 -51.69 -1.69
C ALA A 525 -32.61 -51.69 -0.24
N GLN A 526 -31.46 -51.06 0.05
CA GLN A 526 -30.97 -50.91 1.42
C GLN A 526 -31.90 -50.02 2.23
N VAL A 527 -32.30 -48.87 1.68
CA VAL A 527 -33.22 -47.94 2.35
C VAL A 527 -34.55 -48.61 2.61
N TYR A 528 -35.11 -49.33 1.63
CA TYR A 528 -36.36 -50.04 1.79
C TYR A 528 -36.27 -51.16 2.88
N ALA A 529 -35.21 -51.96 2.83
CA ALA A 529 -34.99 -52.98 3.84
C ALA A 529 -34.86 -52.39 5.25
N PHE A 530 -34.12 -51.28 5.38
CA PHE A 530 -33.97 -50.59 6.67
C PHE A 530 -35.26 -49.98 7.16
N ALA A 531 -36.07 -49.40 6.27
CA ALA A 531 -37.33 -48.77 6.57
C ALA A 531 -38.46 -49.75 6.95
N THR A 532 -38.40 -51.00 6.42
CA THR A 532 -39.47 -52.02 6.59
C THR A 532 -39.14 -53.10 7.59
N ASN A 533 -37.86 -53.25 7.98
CA ASN A 533 -37.46 -54.23 8.99
C ASN A 533 -37.99 -53.80 10.39
N PRO A 534 -38.73 -54.65 11.12
CA PRO A 534 -39.33 -54.27 12.41
C PRO A 534 -38.32 -53.75 13.43
N THR A 535 -37.09 -54.18 13.41
CA THR A 535 -36.04 -53.74 14.34
C THR A 535 -35.48 -52.36 13.98
N THR A 536 -35.38 -51.98 12.69
CA THR A 536 -34.77 -50.73 12.22
C THR A 536 -35.81 -49.69 11.79
N ALA A 537 -37.06 -50.09 11.51
CA ALA A 537 -38.13 -49.18 11.15
C ALA A 537 -38.35 -48.02 12.16
N PRO A 538 -38.32 -48.25 13.50
CA PRO A 538 -38.43 -47.15 14.46
C PRO A 538 -37.23 -46.15 14.31
N ILE A 539 -36.03 -46.62 14.06
CA ILE A 539 -34.85 -45.78 13.81
C ILE A 539 -35.04 -44.97 12.52
N TYR A 540 -35.51 -45.62 11.44
CA TYR A 540 -35.82 -44.90 10.19
C TYR A 540 -36.83 -43.76 10.41
N GLN A 541 -37.92 -44.00 11.19
CA GLN A 541 -38.90 -43.00 11.50
C GLN A 541 -38.32 -41.83 12.35
N GLN A 542 -37.38 -42.12 13.25
CA GLN A 542 -36.63 -41.07 13.97
C GLN A 542 -35.77 -40.23 13.02
N LEU A 543 -35.07 -40.83 12.07
CA LEU A 543 -34.27 -40.13 11.07
C LEU A 543 -35.15 -39.27 10.16
N VAL A 544 -36.30 -39.75 9.72
CA VAL A 544 -37.30 -38.97 8.97
C VAL A 544 -37.83 -37.81 9.80
N GLY A 545 -38.16 -38.06 11.08
CA GLY A 545 -38.61 -37.03 12.02
C GLY A 545 -37.55 -35.93 12.20
N PHE A 546 -36.31 -36.33 12.39
CA PHE A 546 -35.17 -35.39 12.44
C PHE A 546 -35.05 -34.56 11.18
N ALA A 547 -35.02 -35.18 10.00
CA ALA A 547 -34.91 -34.48 8.72
C ALA A 547 -36.08 -33.51 8.49
N THR A 548 -37.31 -33.94 8.83
CA THR A 548 -38.52 -33.07 8.70
C THR A 548 -38.44 -31.86 9.63
N ALA A 549 -38.09 -32.08 10.90
CA ALA A 549 -38.00 -31.00 11.88
C ALA A 549 -36.89 -29.95 11.52
N ASN A 550 -35.82 -30.38 10.83
CA ASN A 550 -34.68 -29.53 10.52
C ASN A 550 -34.68 -29.03 9.07
N ALA A 551 -35.59 -29.42 8.21
CA ALA A 551 -35.63 -29.03 6.82
C ALA A 551 -35.73 -27.50 6.59
N SER A 552 -36.35 -26.79 7.52
CA SER A 552 -36.50 -25.33 7.51
C SER A 552 -35.64 -24.63 8.58
N ASN A 553 -34.76 -25.35 9.26
CA ASN A 553 -33.86 -24.80 10.26
C ASN A 553 -32.54 -24.30 9.59
N PRO A 554 -32.28 -22.99 9.52
CA PRO A 554 -31.06 -22.46 8.92
C PRO A 554 -29.77 -22.99 9.58
N ALA A 555 -29.82 -23.29 10.89
CA ALA A 555 -28.69 -23.82 11.64
C ALA A 555 -28.31 -25.28 11.25
N ALA A 556 -29.23 -26.00 10.64
CA ALA A 556 -29.04 -27.38 10.17
C ALA A 556 -29.06 -27.49 8.64
N ASN A 557 -28.92 -26.37 7.90
CA ASN A 557 -29.03 -26.36 6.45
C ASN A 557 -27.86 -27.12 5.77
N PRO A 558 -28.11 -28.27 5.11
CA PRO A 558 -27.06 -29.05 4.46
C PRO A 558 -26.51 -28.39 3.19
N LEU A 559 -27.15 -27.31 2.68
CA LEU A 559 -26.69 -26.51 1.54
C LEU A 559 -25.74 -25.41 1.97
N SER A 560 -25.55 -25.16 3.27
CA SER A 560 -24.74 -24.04 3.77
C SER A 560 -23.27 -24.05 3.28
N PRO A 561 -22.58 -25.20 3.04
CA PRO A 561 -21.24 -25.21 2.46
C PRO A 561 -21.19 -24.60 1.06
N LEU A 562 -22.28 -24.65 0.30
CA LEU A 562 -22.35 -24.05 -1.05
C LEU A 562 -22.30 -22.51 -1.03
N ARG A 563 -22.50 -21.87 0.12
CA ARG A 563 -22.35 -20.41 0.26
C ARG A 563 -20.94 -19.91 -0.05
N ALA A 564 -19.93 -20.74 0.18
CA ALA A 564 -18.56 -20.42 -0.18
C ALA A 564 -18.37 -20.25 -1.70
N LEU A 565 -19.26 -20.81 -2.52
CA LEU A 565 -19.27 -20.66 -3.97
C LEU A 565 -20.13 -19.48 -4.46
N GLN A 566 -20.89 -18.82 -3.59
CA GLN A 566 -21.61 -17.57 -3.89
C GLN A 566 -20.64 -16.38 -3.85
N TYR A 567 -19.67 -16.37 -4.75
CA TYR A 567 -18.52 -15.46 -4.74
C TYR A 567 -18.92 -14.00 -5.04
N PHE A 568 -20.01 -13.75 -5.77
CA PHE A 568 -20.53 -12.44 -6.13
C PHE A 568 -21.88 -12.16 -5.46
N PRO A 569 -21.92 -11.97 -4.13
CA PRO A 569 -23.18 -11.79 -3.40
C PRO A 569 -23.90 -10.52 -3.83
N PRO A 570 -25.22 -10.44 -3.63
CA PRO A 570 -26.00 -9.23 -3.95
C PRO A 570 -25.62 -8.06 -3.01
N PHE A 571 -25.87 -6.84 -3.51
CA PHE A 571 -25.52 -5.58 -2.85
C PHE A 571 -26.71 -4.64 -2.71
N MET A 572 -26.63 -3.72 -1.74
CA MET A 572 -27.49 -2.54 -1.66
C MET A 572 -26.70 -1.31 -2.06
N ASN A 573 -27.20 -0.59 -3.04
CA ASN A 573 -26.60 0.64 -3.51
C ASN A 573 -26.83 1.81 -2.56
N VAL A 574 -25.92 2.76 -2.57
CA VAL A 574 -25.95 4.00 -1.77
C VAL A 574 -25.96 5.19 -2.73
N PRO A 575 -26.75 6.27 -2.43
CA PRO A 575 -27.64 6.43 -1.29
C PRO A 575 -28.91 5.59 -1.37
N ASN A 576 -29.46 5.22 -0.22
CA ASN A 576 -30.77 4.57 -0.09
C ASN A 576 -31.55 5.15 1.10
N ALA A 577 -32.71 4.62 1.42
CA ALA A 577 -33.57 5.17 2.48
C ALA A 577 -32.96 5.14 3.89
N VAL A 578 -32.00 4.24 4.13
CA VAL A 578 -31.31 4.09 5.43
C VAL A 578 -29.92 4.72 5.39
N GLU A 579 -29.19 4.53 4.30
CA GLU A 579 -27.80 4.98 4.13
C GLU A 579 -27.74 6.23 3.23
N PRO A 580 -27.50 7.44 3.79
CA PRO A 580 -27.55 8.68 3.00
C PRO A 580 -26.31 8.94 2.13
N GLY A 581 -25.28 8.05 2.16
CA GLY A 581 -24.06 8.19 1.38
C GLY A 581 -23.21 9.40 1.76
N ARG A 582 -23.16 9.77 3.03
CA ARG A 582 -22.35 10.90 3.52
C ARG A 582 -21.79 10.64 4.90
N VAL A 583 -20.55 11.08 5.09
CA VAL A 583 -19.84 11.10 6.37
C VAL A 583 -19.21 12.46 6.55
N SER A 584 -19.25 13.02 7.74
CA SER A 584 -18.62 14.29 8.06
C SER A 584 -18.07 14.21 9.47
N ASP A 585 -16.82 14.57 9.65
CA ASP A 585 -16.15 14.61 10.93
C ASP A 585 -15.21 15.82 11.03
N GLY A 586 -14.67 16.06 12.21
CA GLY A 586 -13.68 17.12 12.43
C GLY A 586 -12.95 16.89 13.74
N ASP A 587 -11.70 17.32 13.78
CA ASP A 587 -10.84 17.12 14.93
C ASP A 587 -9.89 18.28 15.18
N PHE A 588 -9.49 18.40 16.45
CA PHE A 588 -8.42 19.29 16.88
C PHE A 588 -7.14 18.50 17.11
N SER A 589 -6.11 18.80 16.32
CA SER A 589 -4.77 18.30 16.55
C SER A 589 -3.90 19.36 17.21
N TYR A 590 -3.06 18.95 18.15
CA TYR A 590 -2.17 19.89 18.85
C TYR A 590 -0.76 19.30 19.02
N THR A 591 0.20 20.21 19.23
CA THR A 591 1.56 19.88 19.61
C THR A 591 2.03 20.79 20.75
N ALA A 592 2.75 20.22 21.67
CA ALA A 592 3.50 20.96 22.69
C ALA A 592 4.90 20.37 22.77
N ARG A 593 5.94 21.22 22.69
CA ARG A 593 7.34 20.78 22.70
C ARG A 593 8.17 21.71 23.59
N VAL A 594 9.22 21.12 24.13
CA VAL A 594 10.31 21.84 24.79
C VAL A 594 11.59 21.37 24.14
N ALA A 595 12.41 22.27 23.65
CA ALA A 595 13.73 21.98 23.08
C ALA A 595 14.78 22.82 23.79
N TRP A 596 15.92 22.23 24.10
CA TRP A 596 17.01 22.89 24.79
C TRP A 596 18.35 22.57 24.14
N ASP A 597 18.99 23.63 23.62
CA ASP A 597 20.37 23.58 23.13
C ASP A 597 21.32 23.62 24.33
N MET A 598 21.57 22.42 24.91
CA MET A 598 22.45 22.29 26.09
C MET A 598 23.88 22.75 25.81
N THR A 599 24.30 22.53 24.55
CA THR A 599 25.58 23.01 24.00
C THR A 599 25.40 23.31 22.53
N PRO A 600 26.33 24.01 21.86
CA PRO A 600 26.25 24.25 20.39
C PRO A 600 26.22 22.96 19.55
N THR A 601 26.51 21.81 20.15
CA THR A 601 26.57 20.50 19.48
C THR A 601 25.56 19.49 20.00
N LEU A 602 24.73 19.85 21.00
CA LEU A 602 23.78 18.92 21.63
C LEU A 602 22.46 19.61 21.93
N ASN A 603 21.41 19.17 21.26
CA ASN A 603 20.03 19.54 21.50
C ASN A 603 19.28 18.38 22.17
N VAL A 604 18.45 18.67 23.16
CA VAL A 604 17.51 17.71 23.77
C VAL A 604 16.10 18.25 23.67
N TYR A 605 15.14 17.36 23.46
CA TYR A 605 13.73 17.79 23.36
C TYR A 605 12.78 16.79 23.99
N ALA A 606 11.59 17.29 24.35
CA ALA A 606 10.45 16.47 24.70
C ALA A 606 9.21 17.04 24.00
N ALA A 607 8.32 16.17 23.53
CA ALA A 607 7.16 16.54 22.75
C ALA A 607 5.94 15.68 23.08
N VAL A 608 4.77 16.31 22.99
CA VAL A 608 3.48 15.64 22.85
C VAL A 608 2.85 16.16 21.56
N ALA A 609 2.44 15.27 20.69
CA ALA A 609 1.75 15.62 19.46
C ALA A 609 0.57 14.68 19.19
N THR A 610 -0.48 15.24 18.60
CA THR A 610 -1.64 14.47 18.18
C THR A 610 -1.80 14.48 16.67
N GLY A 611 -2.51 13.48 16.15
CA GLY A 611 -2.77 13.33 14.73
C GLY A 611 -4.16 12.78 14.48
N TYR A 612 -4.69 13.16 13.35
CA TYR A 612 -6.01 12.84 12.88
C TYR A 612 -5.95 12.19 11.50
N LYS A 613 -6.69 11.10 11.34
CA LYS A 613 -6.99 10.51 10.04
C LYS A 613 -8.49 10.48 9.86
N ALA A 614 -8.95 11.04 8.76
CA ALA A 614 -10.37 11.15 8.45
C ALA A 614 -11.04 9.77 8.27
N ALA A 615 -12.36 9.73 8.39
CA ALA A 615 -13.16 8.56 8.11
C ALA A 615 -12.88 8.01 6.70
N SER A 616 -12.77 6.70 6.56
CA SER A 616 -12.54 6.02 5.29
C SER A 616 -13.83 5.42 4.74
N ILE A 617 -13.96 5.37 3.42
CA ILE A 617 -15.08 4.75 2.72
C ILE A 617 -14.58 3.47 2.04
N ASN A 618 -15.33 2.40 2.17
CA ASN A 618 -14.99 1.15 1.50
C ASN A 618 -15.52 1.17 0.05
N LEU A 619 -14.62 1.30 -0.93
CA LEU A 619 -14.93 1.23 -2.36
C LEU A 619 -14.52 -0.13 -2.93
N SER A 620 -15.01 -1.21 -2.32
CA SER A 620 -14.76 -2.60 -2.73
C SER A 620 -16.01 -3.45 -2.56
N ARG A 621 -15.95 -4.72 -2.97
CA ARG A 621 -17.05 -5.70 -2.86
C ARG A 621 -17.62 -5.88 -1.45
N ASP A 622 -16.83 -5.61 -0.40
CA ASP A 622 -17.31 -5.63 0.98
C ASP A 622 -17.93 -4.28 1.44
N SER A 623 -18.17 -3.34 0.52
CA SER A 623 -18.91 -2.12 0.75
C SER A 623 -20.42 -2.44 0.90
N ARG A 624 -20.76 -3.17 1.93
CA ARG A 624 -22.12 -3.60 2.30
C ARG A 624 -22.57 -2.89 3.56
N PRO A 625 -23.89 -2.82 3.83
CA PRO A 625 -24.43 -2.15 5.01
C PRO A 625 -23.75 -2.58 6.30
N THR A 626 -23.62 -1.66 7.25
CA THR A 626 -23.20 -2.03 8.60
C THR A 626 -24.23 -2.97 9.24
N PRO A 627 -23.88 -3.73 10.30
CA PRO A 627 -24.86 -4.57 11.00
C PRO A 627 -26.11 -3.79 11.46
N ALA A 628 -25.93 -2.54 11.91
CA ALA A 628 -27.02 -1.69 12.35
C ALA A 628 -27.93 -1.25 11.20
N ASP A 629 -27.34 -0.84 10.07
CA ASP A 629 -28.10 -0.44 8.88
C ASP A 629 -28.81 -1.62 8.24
N LEU A 630 -28.19 -2.81 8.23
CA LEU A 630 -28.82 -4.03 7.71
C LEU A 630 -30.09 -4.39 8.49
N VAL A 631 -30.09 -4.25 9.82
CA VAL A 631 -31.31 -4.44 10.65
C VAL A 631 -32.38 -3.47 10.22
N GLN A 632 -32.07 -2.21 9.98
CA GLN A 632 -33.04 -1.21 9.53
C GLN A 632 -33.57 -1.48 8.12
N LEU A 633 -32.65 -1.86 7.19
CA LEU A 633 -33.04 -2.24 5.81
C LEU A 633 -34.01 -3.43 5.80
N ARG A 634 -33.75 -4.44 6.63
CA ARG A 634 -34.64 -5.61 6.79
C ARG A 634 -35.99 -5.21 7.40
N ALA A 635 -36.00 -4.37 8.43
CA ALA A 635 -37.21 -3.89 9.08
C ALA A 635 -38.12 -3.08 8.12
N GLN A 636 -37.53 -2.40 7.14
CA GLN A 636 -38.22 -1.62 6.11
C GLN A 636 -38.53 -2.44 4.83
N GLY A 637 -38.18 -3.73 4.77
CA GLY A 637 -38.41 -4.58 3.60
C GLY A 637 -37.53 -4.20 2.37
N LEU A 638 -36.42 -3.50 2.58
CA LEU A 638 -35.55 -3.02 1.52
C LEU A 638 -34.38 -3.98 1.26
N ALA A 639 -34.04 -4.86 2.20
CA ALA A 639 -32.91 -5.76 2.06
C ALA A 639 -33.17 -6.79 0.94
N VAL A 640 -32.21 -6.93 0.03
CA VAL A 640 -32.24 -7.98 -1.00
C VAL A 640 -31.84 -9.34 -0.40
N THR A 641 -32.25 -10.42 -1.09
CA THR A 641 -31.90 -11.80 -0.72
C THR A 641 -30.38 -11.97 -0.61
N ASN A 642 -29.92 -12.76 0.35
CA ASN A 642 -28.49 -13.01 0.63
C ASN A 642 -27.66 -11.78 1.03
N LEU A 643 -28.29 -10.62 1.24
CA LEU A 643 -27.57 -9.45 1.73
C LEU A 643 -27.01 -9.71 3.13
N THR A 644 -25.72 -9.62 3.28
CA THR A 644 -25.00 -9.73 4.55
C THR A 644 -24.49 -8.36 4.99
N ALA A 645 -24.21 -8.24 6.28
CA ALA A 645 -23.49 -7.08 6.78
C ALA A 645 -22.05 -7.07 6.26
N GLY A 646 -21.52 -5.88 6.07
CA GLY A 646 -20.16 -5.63 5.67
C GLY A 646 -19.62 -4.39 6.37
N SER A 647 -18.70 -3.70 5.71
CA SER A 647 -18.08 -2.50 6.24
C SER A 647 -18.10 -1.37 5.21
N ARG A 648 -19.15 -0.57 5.23
CA ARG A 648 -19.35 0.56 4.32
C ARG A 648 -18.34 1.67 4.55
N TYR A 649 -18.02 1.94 5.81
CA TYR A 649 -17.08 2.98 6.23
C TYR A 649 -16.42 2.62 7.56
N ALA A 650 -15.28 3.28 7.84
CA ALA A 650 -14.67 3.30 9.15
C ALA A 650 -14.62 4.75 9.66
N ASP A 651 -14.87 4.92 10.95
CA ASP A 651 -14.78 6.21 11.63
C ASP A 651 -13.33 6.72 11.64
N ALA A 652 -13.17 8.02 11.94
CA ALA A 652 -11.89 8.67 12.08
C ALA A 652 -10.99 7.99 13.14
N GLU A 653 -9.68 8.07 12.94
CA GLU A 653 -8.71 7.64 13.95
C GLU A 653 -7.93 8.82 14.53
N ASN A 654 -7.67 8.76 15.83
CA ASN A 654 -6.90 9.75 16.55
C ASN A 654 -5.63 9.13 17.14
N SER A 655 -4.49 9.74 16.85
CA SER A 655 -3.20 9.32 17.38
C SER A 655 -2.65 10.34 18.38
N THR A 656 -1.88 9.85 19.34
CA THR A 656 -1.13 10.68 20.29
C THR A 656 0.25 10.06 20.45
N VAL A 657 1.29 10.89 20.39
CA VAL A 657 2.67 10.49 20.70
C VAL A 657 3.20 11.30 21.88
N TYR A 658 3.91 10.62 22.76
CA TYR A 658 4.80 11.19 23.75
C TYR A 658 6.22 10.80 23.35
N GLU A 659 7.09 11.77 23.14
CA GLU A 659 8.44 11.56 22.62
C GLU A 659 9.44 12.38 23.40
N ALA A 660 10.61 11.82 23.65
CA ALA A 660 11.78 12.53 24.11
C ALA A 660 12.98 12.12 23.28
N GLY A 661 13.82 13.06 22.91
CA GLY A 661 14.97 12.77 22.07
C GLY A 661 16.15 13.68 22.34
N LEU A 662 17.25 13.23 21.77
CA LEU A 662 18.48 14.02 21.77
C LEU A 662 19.08 14.00 20.36
N LYS A 663 19.70 15.10 19.97
CA LYS A 663 20.42 15.27 18.69
C LYS A 663 21.80 15.84 18.99
N GLY A 664 22.82 15.14 18.58
CA GLY A 664 24.21 15.54 18.80
C GLY A 664 25.03 15.51 17.51
N ASN A 665 25.88 16.54 17.32
CA ASN A 665 26.86 16.60 16.25
C ASN A 665 28.19 17.13 16.80
N TRP A 666 29.17 16.24 16.86
CA TRP A 666 30.51 16.52 17.39
C TRP A 666 31.61 16.52 16.30
N GLY A 667 31.23 16.82 15.08
CA GLY A 667 32.13 16.91 13.91
C GLY A 667 32.39 15.54 13.26
N LEU A 668 33.15 14.66 13.91
CA LEU A 668 33.44 13.31 13.38
C LEU A 668 32.35 12.28 13.73
N VAL A 669 31.43 12.63 14.60
CA VAL A 669 30.35 11.75 15.08
C VAL A 669 29.07 12.56 15.15
N SER A 670 27.98 12.03 14.60
CA SER A 670 26.62 12.51 14.85
C SER A 670 25.77 11.39 15.42
N ALA A 671 24.82 11.74 16.31
CA ALA A 671 23.90 10.77 16.86
C ALA A 671 22.55 11.42 17.21
N ASN A 672 21.47 10.80 16.75
CA ASN A 672 20.10 11.16 17.10
C ASN A 672 19.46 9.95 17.81
N VAL A 673 18.81 10.20 18.94
CA VAL A 673 18.07 9.18 19.69
C VAL A 673 16.68 9.71 19.96
N ALA A 674 15.66 8.89 19.76
CA ALA A 674 14.29 9.18 20.17
C ALA A 674 13.69 8.00 20.91
N VAL A 675 13.05 8.26 22.03
CA VAL A 675 12.22 7.30 22.77
C VAL A 675 10.78 7.77 22.70
N PHE A 676 9.88 6.92 22.32
CA PHE A 676 8.49 7.32 22.11
C PHE A 676 7.49 6.28 22.62
N LYS A 677 6.29 6.77 22.95
CA LYS A 677 5.08 6.01 23.12
C LYS A 677 4.00 6.62 22.24
N GLN A 678 3.56 5.90 21.23
CA GLN A 678 2.48 6.32 20.34
C GLN A 678 1.24 5.46 20.58
N VAL A 679 0.06 6.08 20.58
CA VAL A 679 -1.25 5.43 20.78
C VAL A 679 -2.18 5.91 19.70
N ILE A 680 -2.87 4.98 19.02
CA ILE A 680 -3.94 5.28 18.07
C ILE A 680 -5.24 4.69 18.61
N LYS A 681 -6.28 5.52 18.71
CA LYS A 681 -7.66 5.14 19.03
C LYS A 681 -8.47 5.09 17.73
N GLY A 682 -9.35 4.11 17.62
CA GLY A 682 -10.16 3.91 16.43
C GLY A 682 -9.33 3.52 15.20
N PHE A 683 -8.20 2.81 15.37
CA PHE A 683 -7.33 2.40 14.26
C PHE A 683 -8.13 1.71 13.15
N GLN A 684 -8.00 2.22 11.92
CA GLN A 684 -8.69 1.67 10.76
C GLN A 684 -7.92 0.47 10.22
N SER A 685 -8.48 -0.73 10.39
CA SER A 685 -7.96 -1.98 9.86
C SER A 685 -8.65 -2.33 8.55
N ASN A 686 -7.88 -2.69 7.52
CA ASN A 686 -8.37 -3.13 6.23
C ASN A 686 -7.82 -4.52 5.91
N ILE A 687 -8.71 -5.53 5.86
CA ILE A 687 -8.35 -6.94 5.74
C ILE A 687 -8.95 -7.50 4.45
N PHE A 688 -8.13 -8.13 3.61
CA PHE A 688 -8.60 -8.86 2.44
C PHE A 688 -9.31 -10.15 2.85
N THR A 689 -10.50 -10.40 2.31
CA THR A 689 -11.38 -11.51 2.67
C THR A 689 -11.41 -12.64 1.61
N GLY A 690 -10.51 -12.59 0.62
CA GLY A 690 -10.50 -13.49 -0.54
C GLY A 690 -11.38 -13.00 -1.68
N SER A 691 -12.37 -12.13 -1.42
CA SER A 691 -13.25 -11.56 -2.43
C SER A 691 -13.34 -10.03 -2.41
N GLY A 692 -13.10 -9.39 -1.28
CA GLY A 692 -13.17 -7.95 -1.08
C GLY A 692 -12.33 -7.51 0.10
N PHE A 693 -12.60 -6.31 0.65
CA PHE A 693 -11.87 -5.76 1.78
C PHE A 693 -12.81 -5.41 2.91
N PHE A 694 -12.60 -6.03 4.06
CA PHE A 694 -13.32 -5.71 5.29
C PHE A 694 -12.62 -4.56 6.00
N LEU A 695 -13.31 -3.43 6.17
CA LEU A 695 -12.83 -2.23 6.84
C LEU A 695 -13.47 -2.15 8.23
N ALA A 696 -12.66 -2.00 9.28
CA ALA A 696 -13.13 -1.91 10.66
C ALA A 696 -12.28 -0.96 11.49
N ASN A 697 -12.84 -0.44 12.58
CA ASN A 697 -12.07 0.26 13.59
C ASN A 697 -11.65 -0.70 14.69
N ALA A 698 -10.32 -0.86 14.87
CA ALA A 698 -9.77 -1.44 16.11
C ALA A 698 -9.93 -0.43 17.25
N GLY A 699 -10.25 -0.90 18.47
CA GLY A 699 -10.48 0.00 19.59
C GLY A 699 -9.26 0.86 19.92
N LYS A 700 -8.08 0.23 20.08
CA LYS A 700 -6.85 0.92 20.43
C LYS A 700 -5.62 0.10 20.06
N GLN A 701 -4.66 0.76 19.41
CA GLN A 701 -3.32 0.21 19.14
C GLN A 701 -2.26 1.12 19.77
N SER A 702 -1.20 0.56 20.32
CA SER A 702 -0.08 1.33 20.85
C SER A 702 1.25 0.76 20.41
N ALA A 703 2.28 1.62 20.38
CA ALA A 703 3.66 1.24 20.15
C ALA A 703 4.57 2.03 21.10
N PHE A 704 5.44 1.31 21.81
CA PHE A 704 6.61 1.87 22.46
C PHE A 704 7.82 1.58 21.59
N GLY A 705 8.74 2.53 21.45
CA GLY A 705 9.94 2.31 20.66
C GLY A 705 11.11 3.19 21.02
N ILE A 706 12.25 2.75 20.52
CA ILE A 706 13.53 3.48 20.60
C ILE A 706 14.09 3.53 19.18
N GLU A 707 14.44 4.72 18.74
CA GLU A 707 15.07 4.96 17.44
C GLU A 707 16.45 5.56 17.68
N PHE A 708 17.42 5.07 16.93
CA PHE A 708 18.78 5.58 16.89
C PHE A 708 19.21 5.81 15.45
N GLU A 709 19.80 6.94 15.17
CA GLU A 709 20.48 7.25 13.91
C GLU A 709 21.80 7.92 14.22
N GLY A 710 22.88 7.39 13.68
CA GLY A 710 24.21 7.93 13.90
C GLY A 710 25.13 7.75 12.73
N SER A 711 26.11 8.61 12.64
CA SER A 711 27.23 8.51 11.71
C SER A 711 28.54 8.76 12.41
N ALA A 712 29.59 8.11 11.94
CA ALA A 712 30.94 8.29 12.45
C ALA A 712 31.95 8.27 11.30
N LYS A 713 32.96 9.14 11.42
CA LYS A 713 34.07 9.22 10.47
C LYS A 713 35.39 8.90 11.23
N PRO A 714 35.65 7.61 11.51
CA PRO A 714 36.78 7.21 12.36
C PRO A 714 38.14 7.54 11.73
N VAL A 715 38.20 7.56 10.40
CA VAL A 715 39.35 8.03 9.62
C VAL A 715 38.82 8.77 8.38
N GLU A 716 39.59 9.70 7.83
CA GLU A 716 39.18 10.57 6.71
C GLU A 716 38.43 9.85 5.57
N PRO A 717 38.92 8.71 5.02
CA PRO A 717 38.24 8.08 3.91
C PRO A 717 37.00 7.25 4.27
N LEU A 718 36.73 6.98 5.56
CA LEU A 718 35.69 6.03 5.98
C LEU A 718 34.56 6.73 6.77
N THR A 719 33.36 6.65 6.22
CA THR A 719 32.11 7.02 6.91
C THR A 719 31.32 5.77 7.24
N LEU A 720 30.92 5.63 8.50
CA LEU A 720 30.02 4.58 8.98
C LEU A 720 28.67 5.18 9.35
N THR A 721 27.59 4.53 9.02
CA THR A 721 26.22 4.92 9.43
C THR A 721 25.52 3.76 10.09
N LEU A 722 24.74 4.06 11.13
CA LEU A 722 23.89 3.09 11.82
C LEU A 722 22.52 3.72 12.07
N ALA A 723 21.48 3.08 11.61
CA ALA A 723 20.11 3.43 11.92
C ALA A 723 19.39 2.19 12.50
N MET A 724 18.65 2.37 13.60
CA MET A 724 17.98 1.29 14.31
C MET A 724 16.61 1.75 14.82
N THR A 725 15.63 0.87 14.70
CA THR A 725 14.31 1.04 15.30
C THR A 725 13.96 -0.22 16.10
N TYR A 726 13.85 -0.09 17.42
CA TYR A 726 13.21 -1.08 18.28
C TYR A 726 11.75 -0.72 18.47
N LEU A 727 10.83 -1.68 18.32
CA LEU A 727 9.40 -1.44 18.34
C LEU A 727 8.66 -2.52 19.13
N ASP A 728 8.00 -2.13 20.23
CA ASP A 728 7.03 -2.95 20.93
C ASP A 728 5.62 -2.43 20.64
N ALA A 729 5.04 -2.94 19.54
CA ALA A 729 3.69 -2.61 19.08
C ALA A 729 2.68 -3.67 19.51
N LYS A 730 1.47 -3.25 19.92
CA LYS A 730 0.38 -4.16 20.30
C LYS A 730 -1.00 -3.53 20.06
N TYR A 731 -1.99 -4.36 19.84
CA TYR A 731 -3.39 -4.01 20.00
C TYR A 731 -3.71 -3.97 21.50
N ASP A 732 -3.97 -2.79 22.06
CA ASP A 732 -4.44 -2.69 23.45
C ASP A 732 -5.87 -3.24 23.56
N THR A 733 -6.72 -2.94 22.57
CA THR A 733 -8.10 -3.48 22.42
C THR A 733 -8.43 -3.66 20.94
N PHE A 734 -8.77 -4.89 20.53
CA PHE A 734 -9.29 -5.20 19.19
C PHE A 734 -10.23 -6.39 19.23
N GLN A 735 -11.42 -6.18 19.78
CA GLN A 735 -12.39 -7.24 20.05
C GLN A 735 -13.22 -7.64 18.82
N LEU A 736 -13.45 -6.71 17.90
CA LEU A 736 -14.31 -6.92 16.71
C LEU A 736 -13.48 -7.10 15.44
N SER A 737 -12.45 -7.93 15.51
CA SER A 737 -11.69 -8.28 14.31
C SER A 737 -12.36 -9.42 13.53
N ALA A 738 -11.92 -9.64 12.29
CA ALA A 738 -12.32 -10.81 11.50
C ALA A 738 -11.95 -12.16 12.15
N PHE A 739 -11.08 -12.13 13.17
CA PHE A 739 -10.50 -13.30 13.87
C PHE A 739 -10.87 -13.34 15.37
N GLY A 740 -11.94 -12.65 15.78
CA GLY A 740 -12.28 -12.52 17.17
C GLY A 740 -11.43 -11.48 17.90
N ASP A 741 -11.13 -11.70 19.18
CA ASP A 741 -10.39 -10.77 20.02
C ASP A 741 -8.88 -10.91 19.78
N LEU A 742 -8.26 -9.90 19.16
CA LEU A 742 -6.83 -9.77 18.95
C LEU A 742 -6.12 -8.90 20.00
N SER A 743 -6.83 -8.48 21.06
CA SER A 743 -6.27 -7.65 22.13
C SER A 743 -5.00 -8.30 22.72
N GLY A 744 -3.99 -7.49 23.01
CA GLY A 744 -2.71 -7.94 23.51
C GLY A 744 -1.74 -8.53 22.47
N THR A 745 -2.17 -8.77 21.23
CA THR A 745 -1.30 -9.32 20.18
C THR A 745 -0.51 -8.22 19.46
N ARG A 746 0.63 -8.59 18.87
CA ARG A 746 1.44 -7.70 18.01
C ARG A 746 0.79 -7.57 16.64
N PRO A 747 0.62 -6.34 16.12
CA PRO A 747 0.13 -6.12 14.76
C PRO A 747 1.01 -6.78 13.68
N ALA A 748 0.40 -7.22 12.60
CA ALA A 748 1.12 -7.69 11.43
C ALA A 748 1.92 -6.54 10.78
N GLY A 749 3.03 -6.88 10.13
CA GLY A 749 3.92 -5.90 9.49
C GLY A 749 4.81 -5.10 10.46
N ALA A 750 4.70 -5.31 11.77
CA ALA A 750 5.51 -4.62 12.78
C ALA A 750 6.69 -5.49 13.22
N SER A 751 7.88 -5.29 12.62
CA SER A 751 9.12 -5.93 13.07
C SER A 751 9.50 -5.43 14.46
N PRO A 752 9.93 -6.31 15.40
CA PRO A 752 10.42 -5.89 16.71
C PRO A 752 11.71 -5.08 16.67
N LEU A 753 12.55 -5.35 15.68
CA LEU A 753 13.84 -4.67 15.51
C LEU A 753 14.15 -4.58 14.02
N SER A 754 14.46 -3.37 13.57
CA SER A 754 14.96 -3.08 12.23
C SER A 754 16.27 -2.31 12.36
N VAL A 755 17.30 -2.73 11.64
CA VAL A 755 18.65 -2.14 11.70
C VAL A 755 19.15 -1.95 10.26
N THR A 756 19.70 -0.78 9.99
CA THR A 756 20.47 -0.53 8.77
C THR A 756 21.87 -0.08 9.17
N PHE A 757 22.88 -0.78 8.67
CA PHE A 757 24.28 -0.41 8.80
C PHE A 757 24.82 -0.06 7.42
N GLY A 758 25.47 1.09 7.29
CA GLY A 758 26.13 1.55 6.07
C GLY A 758 27.60 1.82 6.31
N ALA A 759 28.42 1.54 5.32
CA ALA A 759 29.83 1.90 5.28
C ALA A 759 30.16 2.48 3.91
N GLU A 760 30.81 3.64 3.92
CA GLU A 760 31.27 4.32 2.72
C GLU A 760 32.76 4.67 2.85
N PHE A 761 33.55 4.25 1.87
CA PHE A 761 34.97 4.51 1.79
C PHE A 761 35.29 5.34 0.55
N VAL A 762 35.81 6.54 0.73
CA VAL A 762 36.11 7.51 -0.33
C VAL A 762 37.62 7.72 -0.38
N GLN A 763 38.28 7.20 -1.40
CA GLN A 763 39.71 7.30 -1.59
C GLN A 763 40.05 8.18 -2.79
N PRO A 764 40.77 9.31 -2.61
CA PRO A 764 41.36 10.05 -3.71
C PRO A 764 42.33 9.18 -4.50
N VAL A 765 42.35 9.33 -5.83
CA VAL A 765 43.20 8.60 -6.75
C VAL A 765 43.98 9.58 -7.63
N GLY A 766 45.30 9.49 -7.60
CA GLY A 766 46.13 10.43 -8.34
C GLY A 766 46.07 11.85 -7.79
N ASN A 767 46.48 12.83 -8.63
CA ASN A 767 46.50 14.25 -8.23
C ASN A 767 45.44 15.11 -8.95
N ASN A 768 44.58 14.47 -9.73
CA ASN A 768 43.63 15.19 -10.59
C ASN A 768 42.25 15.45 -9.93
N GLY A 769 42.06 15.03 -8.66
CA GLY A 769 40.79 15.12 -7.99
C GLY A 769 39.86 13.92 -8.20
N ASP A 770 40.28 12.90 -8.88
CA ASP A 770 39.53 11.65 -9.06
C ASP A 770 39.43 10.89 -7.75
N ARG A 771 38.34 10.11 -7.58
CA ARG A 771 38.05 9.36 -6.35
C ARG A 771 37.48 7.98 -6.67
N VAL A 772 37.83 7.01 -5.85
CA VAL A 772 37.12 5.73 -5.78
C VAL A 772 36.23 5.75 -4.55
N ILE A 773 34.96 5.42 -4.74
CA ILE A 773 33.94 5.38 -3.71
C ILE A 773 33.44 3.94 -3.62
N LEU A 774 33.63 3.31 -2.49
CA LEU A 774 33.05 2.01 -2.17
C LEU A 774 31.98 2.21 -1.12
N ARG A 775 30.76 1.78 -1.40
CA ARG A 775 29.63 1.82 -0.45
C ARG A 775 29.02 0.43 -0.28
N GLY A 776 28.67 0.09 0.96
CA GLY A 776 27.90 -1.09 1.31
C GLY A 776 26.85 -0.76 2.36
N ASP A 777 25.65 -1.29 2.20
CA ASP A 777 24.54 -1.14 3.13
C ASP A 777 23.99 -2.53 3.46
N TYR A 778 23.75 -2.79 4.74
CA TYR A 778 23.11 -4.00 5.26
C TYR A 778 21.84 -3.61 6.02
N HIS A 779 20.70 -4.09 5.57
CA HIS A 779 19.42 -3.91 6.24
C HIS A 779 18.90 -5.24 6.79
N TYR A 780 18.60 -5.25 8.08
CA TYR A 780 18.10 -6.41 8.81
C TYR A 780 16.77 -6.09 9.50
N GLU A 781 15.79 -6.99 9.38
CA GLU A 781 14.57 -6.97 10.20
C GLU A 781 14.35 -8.31 10.89
N MET A 782 14.03 -8.28 12.19
CA MET A 782 13.64 -9.47 12.95
C MET A 782 12.31 -10.04 12.42
N PRO A 783 12.10 -11.37 12.53
CA PRO A 783 10.90 -12.02 12.03
C PRO A 783 9.59 -11.42 12.58
N PHE A 784 8.64 -11.15 11.69
CA PHE A 784 7.32 -10.61 11.99
C PHE A 784 6.23 -11.29 11.15
N LYS A 785 4.97 -11.22 11.60
CA LYS A 785 3.82 -11.72 10.88
C LYS A 785 3.49 -10.81 9.69
N LEU A 786 3.06 -11.40 8.57
CA LEU A 786 2.65 -10.67 7.36
C LEU A 786 1.18 -10.22 7.41
N VAL A 787 0.32 -11.00 8.08
CA VAL A 787 -1.12 -10.75 8.27
C VAL A 787 -1.54 -11.12 9.68
N GLU A 788 -2.68 -10.63 10.13
CA GLU A 788 -3.24 -11.02 11.43
C GLU A 788 -3.72 -12.46 11.43
N GLY A 789 -4.35 -12.88 10.36
CA GLY A 789 -4.89 -14.20 10.07
C GLY A 789 -5.34 -14.29 8.62
N LEU A 790 -5.88 -15.42 8.24
CA LEU A 790 -6.44 -15.67 6.91
C LEU A 790 -7.95 -15.94 7.02
N PRO A 791 -8.82 -14.98 6.58
CA PRO A 791 -10.27 -15.10 6.73
C PRO A 791 -10.88 -16.36 6.12
N GLY A 792 -10.31 -16.87 5.02
CA GLY A 792 -10.76 -18.10 4.35
C GLY A 792 -10.55 -19.38 5.17
N LEU A 793 -9.75 -19.33 6.26
CA LEU A 793 -9.52 -20.44 7.19
C LEU A 793 -10.33 -20.32 8.48
N VAL A 794 -11.15 -19.27 8.63
CA VAL A 794 -12.05 -19.09 9.77
C VAL A 794 -13.23 -20.06 9.64
N GLN A 795 -13.44 -20.89 10.62
CA GLN A 795 -14.61 -21.75 10.65
C GLN A 795 -15.85 -20.98 11.10
N ARG A 796 -16.97 -21.23 10.42
CA ARG A 796 -18.25 -20.60 10.68
C ARG A 796 -19.36 -21.65 10.75
N ASP A 797 -20.35 -21.38 11.57
CA ASP A 797 -21.58 -22.18 11.57
C ASP A 797 -22.44 -21.86 10.33
N SER A 798 -23.54 -22.59 10.16
CA SER A 798 -24.48 -22.40 9.04
C SER A 798 -25.14 -21.01 9.03
N LEU A 799 -25.11 -20.26 10.13
CA LEU A 799 -25.60 -18.90 10.27
C LEU A 799 -24.53 -17.86 9.95
N GLY A 800 -23.27 -18.29 9.70
CA GLY A 800 -22.13 -17.42 9.42
C GLY A 800 -21.39 -16.92 10.67
N ASN A 801 -21.77 -17.36 11.89
CA ASN A 801 -21.06 -16.98 13.11
C ASN A 801 -19.70 -17.67 13.17
N VAL A 802 -18.70 -16.96 13.64
CA VAL A 802 -17.36 -17.52 13.84
C VAL A 802 -17.39 -18.55 14.98
N THR A 803 -16.93 -19.77 14.69
CA THR A 803 -16.85 -20.90 15.64
C THR A 803 -15.42 -21.26 16.01
N ASP A 804 -14.45 -21.14 15.07
CA ASP A 804 -13.05 -21.35 15.34
C ASP A 804 -12.17 -20.49 14.41
N VAL A 805 -11.13 -19.91 14.96
CA VAL A 805 -10.14 -19.06 14.27
C VAL A 805 -8.72 -19.65 14.35
N SER A 806 -8.55 -20.81 14.97
CA SER A 806 -7.24 -21.38 15.29
C SER A 806 -6.40 -21.64 14.04
N ALA A 807 -7.00 -22.18 12.97
CA ALA A 807 -6.32 -22.41 11.69
C ALA A 807 -5.90 -21.09 11.01
N ALA A 808 -6.76 -20.07 11.04
CA ALA A 808 -6.48 -18.76 10.46
C ALA A 808 -5.28 -18.07 11.14
N LEU A 809 -5.25 -18.10 12.47
CA LEU A 809 -4.14 -17.52 13.26
C LEU A 809 -2.86 -18.38 13.21
N ALA A 810 -2.98 -19.70 13.08
CA ALA A 810 -1.83 -20.59 12.92
C ALA A 810 -1.11 -20.34 11.60
N ALA A 811 -1.85 -20.18 10.50
CA ALA A 811 -1.29 -19.85 9.19
C ALA A 811 -0.51 -18.52 9.22
N ALA A 812 -1.04 -17.49 9.88
CA ALA A 812 -0.34 -16.21 10.04
C ALA A 812 0.98 -16.34 10.85
N ARG A 813 1.08 -17.31 11.74
CA ARG A 813 2.32 -17.61 12.51
C ARG A 813 3.33 -18.43 11.73
N GLU A 814 2.86 -19.28 10.82
CA GLU A 814 3.71 -20.09 9.95
C GLU A 814 4.47 -19.22 8.94
N PHE A 815 3.77 -18.27 8.31
CA PHE A 815 4.33 -17.39 7.30
C PHE A 815 4.82 -16.08 7.94
N LYS A 816 6.07 -16.08 8.41
CA LYS A 816 6.76 -14.90 8.90
C LYS A 816 7.78 -14.44 7.87
N GLN A 817 8.03 -13.15 7.85
CA GLN A 817 9.11 -12.55 7.07
C GLN A 817 10.18 -12.04 8.02
N ASP A 818 11.42 -12.32 7.72
CA ASP A 818 12.62 -11.59 8.14
C ASP A 818 13.29 -11.00 6.89
N ILE A 819 14.16 -10.04 7.06
CA ILE A 819 14.85 -9.37 5.97
C ILE A 819 16.34 -9.37 6.25
N ASN A 820 17.14 -9.78 5.24
CA ASN A 820 18.59 -9.73 5.23
C ASN A 820 19.03 -9.16 3.88
N ASP A 821 18.97 -7.85 3.72
CA ASP A 821 19.25 -7.18 2.44
C ASP A 821 20.64 -6.54 2.47
N VAL A 822 21.52 -7.00 1.58
CA VAL A 822 22.87 -6.45 1.38
C VAL A 822 22.95 -5.80 0.02
N ASN A 823 23.29 -4.52 0.01
CA ASN A 823 23.47 -3.71 -1.19
C ASN A 823 24.89 -3.16 -1.22
N ALA A 824 25.49 -3.04 -2.41
CA ALA A 824 26.82 -2.43 -2.56
C ALA A 824 27.01 -1.73 -3.90
N SER A 825 27.88 -0.74 -3.91
CA SER A 825 28.32 -0.07 -5.15
C SER A 825 29.79 0.30 -5.09
N LEU A 826 30.45 0.27 -6.25
CA LEU A 826 31.80 0.78 -6.46
C LEU A 826 31.73 1.83 -7.56
N THR A 827 32.16 3.05 -7.26
CA THR A 827 32.12 4.18 -8.19
C THR A 827 33.52 4.76 -8.39
N TYR A 828 33.92 4.95 -9.63
CA TYR A 828 35.06 5.79 -10.01
C TYR A 828 34.50 7.16 -10.40
N SER A 829 34.81 8.16 -9.61
CA SER A 829 34.34 9.55 -9.79
C SER A 829 35.47 10.39 -10.30
N MET A 830 35.34 10.91 -11.51
CA MET A 830 36.36 11.74 -12.17
C MET A 830 36.11 13.22 -11.84
N ALA A 831 37.18 13.98 -11.76
CA ALA A 831 37.13 15.41 -11.49
C ALA A 831 36.37 16.22 -12.57
N ASN A 832 36.25 15.67 -13.79
CA ASN A 832 35.49 16.29 -14.87
C ASN A 832 33.96 16.11 -14.76
N GLY A 833 33.46 15.55 -13.67
CA GLY A 833 32.02 15.33 -13.41
C GLY A 833 31.48 13.99 -13.90
N LEU A 834 32.32 13.08 -14.43
CA LEU A 834 31.90 11.74 -14.86
C LEU A 834 32.08 10.73 -13.73
N ASP A 835 31.00 10.06 -13.34
CA ASP A 835 30.99 8.92 -12.43
C ASP A 835 30.72 7.63 -13.22
N LEU A 836 31.52 6.59 -12.99
CA LEU A 836 31.27 5.24 -13.49
C LEU A 836 31.10 4.29 -12.32
N SER A 837 29.97 3.59 -12.27
CA SER A 837 29.60 2.75 -11.12
C SER A 837 29.27 1.33 -11.54
N VAL A 838 29.63 0.37 -10.67
CA VAL A 838 29.09 -0.99 -10.63
C VAL A 838 28.28 -1.11 -9.36
N TRP A 839 27.07 -1.66 -9.44
CA TRP A 839 26.16 -1.76 -8.31
C TRP A 839 25.49 -3.13 -8.24
N GLY A 840 25.10 -3.52 -7.05
CA GLY A 840 24.31 -4.72 -6.80
C GLY A 840 23.39 -4.54 -5.62
N ARG A 841 22.19 -5.11 -5.72
CA ARG A 841 21.14 -5.08 -4.71
C ARG A 841 20.68 -6.50 -4.40
N ASN A 842 20.27 -6.72 -3.14
CA ASN A 842 19.97 -8.04 -2.63
C ASN A 842 21.10 -9.04 -3.01
N LEU A 843 22.34 -8.68 -2.68
CA LEU A 843 23.52 -9.44 -3.07
C LEU A 843 23.52 -10.87 -2.52
N LEU A 844 22.89 -11.09 -1.35
CA LEU A 844 22.71 -12.42 -0.75
C LEU A 844 21.64 -13.23 -1.48
N ASN A 845 20.87 -12.63 -2.39
CA ASN A 845 19.69 -13.20 -3.03
C ASN A 845 18.69 -13.74 -2.00
N ASP A 846 18.48 -12.97 -0.93
CA ASP A 846 17.53 -13.33 0.11
C ASP A 846 16.09 -13.35 -0.46
N ARG A 847 15.40 -14.49 -0.31
CA ARG A 847 14.09 -14.72 -0.92
C ARG A 847 13.04 -14.83 0.18
N THR A 848 12.10 -13.89 0.16
CA THR A 848 11.05 -13.76 1.15
C THR A 848 9.68 -13.58 0.51
N ILE A 849 8.63 -13.84 1.28
CA ILE A 849 7.25 -13.51 0.91
C ILE A 849 6.90 -12.16 1.53
N LEU A 850 6.49 -11.22 0.71
CA LEU A 850 6.17 -9.85 1.14
C LEU A 850 4.80 -9.73 1.80
N GLN A 851 3.84 -10.54 1.35
CA GLN A 851 2.46 -10.58 1.84
C GLN A 851 1.85 -11.93 1.51
N ILE A 852 0.95 -12.42 2.36
CA ILE A 852 0.12 -13.60 2.12
C ILE A 852 -1.37 -13.23 2.15
N PHE A 853 -2.19 -14.03 1.49
CA PHE A 853 -3.63 -13.82 1.43
C PHE A 853 -4.36 -15.11 1.02
N ASP A 854 -5.67 -15.16 1.29
CA ASP A 854 -6.52 -16.24 0.79
C ASP A 854 -6.58 -16.18 -0.74
N SER A 855 -6.30 -17.28 -1.41
CA SER A 855 -6.31 -17.37 -2.87
C SER A 855 -7.73 -17.11 -3.39
N PRO A 856 -7.98 -16.06 -4.22
CA PRO A 856 -9.31 -15.80 -4.76
C PRO A 856 -9.85 -16.99 -5.56
N ALA A 857 -11.15 -17.24 -5.44
CA ALA A 857 -11.85 -18.38 -6.04
C ALA A 857 -11.30 -19.77 -5.64
N GLN A 858 -10.34 -19.85 -4.72
CA GLN A 858 -9.70 -21.10 -4.26
C GLN A 858 -9.82 -21.27 -2.73
N PRO A 859 -11.02 -21.54 -2.19
CA PRO A 859 -11.25 -21.56 -0.74
C PRO A 859 -10.31 -22.57 -0.04
N GLY A 860 -9.61 -22.06 1.02
CA GLY A 860 -8.66 -22.83 1.82
C GLY A 860 -7.21 -22.84 1.30
N SER A 861 -6.97 -22.39 0.05
CA SER A 861 -5.62 -22.20 -0.49
C SER A 861 -5.04 -20.86 -0.04
N ILE A 862 -3.71 -20.79 0.05
CA ILE A 862 -2.97 -19.58 0.45
C ILE A 862 -2.02 -19.20 -0.67
N SER A 863 -2.06 -17.93 -1.05
CA SER A 863 -1.16 -17.32 -2.01
C SER A 863 -0.30 -16.23 -1.38
N GLY A 864 0.79 -15.84 -2.04
CA GLY A 864 1.65 -14.77 -1.57
C GLY A 864 2.48 -14.13 -2.66
N TYR A 865 2.97 -12.91 -2.37
CA TYR A 865 3.85 -12.16 -3.26
C TYR A 865 5.32 -12.40 -2.88
N PRO A 866 6.15 -13.01 -3.76
CA PRO A 866 7.59 -13.12 -3.52
C PRO A 866 8.28 -11.75 -3.72
N ASN A 867 9.42 -11.55 -3.04
CA ASN A 867 10.26 -10.38 -3.24
C ASN A 867 11.03 -10.47 -4.57
N GLN A 868 11.64 -9.35 -4.95
CA GLN A 868 12.53 -9.28 -6.11
C GLN A 868 13.84 -10.03 -5.83
N PRO A 869 14.35 -10.86 -6.76
CA PRO A 869 15.66 -11.49 -6.66
C PRO A 869 16.79 -10.47 -6.77
N ARG A 870 18.03 -10.93 -6.61
CA ARG A 870 19.25 -10.11 -6.76
C ARG A 870 19.29 -9.40 -8.12
N THR A 871 19.58 -8.10 -8.06
CA THR A 871 19.82 -7.28 -9.25
C THR A 871 21.20 -6.64 -9.20
N TYR A 872 21.83 -6.45 -10.37
CA TYR A 872 23.15 -5.84 -10.49
C TYR A 872 23.28 -5.17 -11.85
N GLY A 873 24.22 -4.24 -11.97
CA GLY A 873 24.43 -3.53 -13.20
C GLY A 873 25.56 -2.52 -13.13
N VAL A 874 25.64 -1.73 -14.18
CA VAL A 874 26.58 -0.62 -14.33
C VAL A 874 25.81 0.68 -14.52
N ALA A 875 26.41 1.80 -14.11
CA ALA A 875 25.84 3.13 -14.34
C ALA A 875 26.95 4.12 -14.72
N ALA A 876 26.59 5.05 -15.57
CA ALA A 876 27.41 6.21 -15.90
C ALA A 876 26.60 7.47 -15.63
N ARG A 877 27.18 8.42 -14.91
CA ARG A 877 26.55 9.73 -14.61
C ARG A 877 27.54 10.84 -14.97
N TYR A 878 27.02 11.85 -15.64
CA TYR A 878 27.79 13.05 -15.95
C TYR A 878 27.08 14.28 -15.43
N ARG A 879 27.85 15.12 -14.72
CA ARG A 879 27.39 16.43 -14.22
C ARG A 879 28.20 17.53 -14.93
N PHE A 880 27.50 18.58 -15.35
CA PHE A 880 28.10 19.70 -16.09
C PHE A 880 27.59 21.05 -15.67
#